data_7ade445190a1dcf86d509bd2df9c7388
#
_entry.id   7ade445190a1dcf86d509bd2df9c7388
#
_cell.length_a   1.000
_cell.length_b   1.000
_cell.length_c   1.000
_cell.angle_alpha   90.00
_cell.angle_beta   90.00
_cell.angle_gamma   90.00
#
_symmetry.space_group_name_H-M   'P 1'
#
loop_
_entity.id
_entity.type
_entity.pdbx_description
1 polymer ?
#
loop_
_entity_poly.entity_id
_entity_poly.type
_entity_poly.pdbx_seq_one_letter_code
_entity_poly.pdbx_strand_id
1 'polypeptide(L)'
;MQVWPGHAYPLGATYDGAGTNFAVFSEAAHRIELCLLHDDGSETAVELRETDAFVRHAYLPGIMPGQRYGFRVHGPYEPQNGQRCNSAKLLLDPYARAVSGKIEWGESVYGYPFGKPDARNDLDSAPHTMSSVVVNPYFDWGDDRRPRTDYHRTVIYEAHVKGLTMLHPGLPPELRGTYAGLAHPEVIAHLTELGVTAIELMPVHQFVQDHRLADMGLANYWGYNTIGFFAPHNTYASWGDRGEQVLEFKQAVKALHQAGIEVILDVVYNHTAEGNHLGPTLSFRGLDNASYYRLTDDQRYYMDTTGTGNSLLMRSPHVLQMIMDSLRYWVTEMHVDGFRFDLAATLARQFHEVDRLSSFFDLVQQDPVVSQVKLIAEPWDVGEGGYQVGNFPPLWTEWNGKYRDTVRDLWRGEPRTLAEFAGRLTGSSDLYQDDGRRPLASINFTTCHDGFTLHDMVSYNDKRNDANGEGNRDGESHNRSWNCGVEGETDDPEVLELRGRQMRNFIATLMLSQGVPMLSHGDEFARTQKGNNNAYCQDNELAWIHWPDPDAPDDEFRRNLLEFTRSMVWLRRDHPVFRRRRFFHGRPVEGTHDELSDIAWFTPEGQEMTQRDWQAAHAKAMTVFLNGQAISEPGPRGERITDDSFLLMFNASAETLEFAVPVDHGEQWQVVVDTARPEGVDPGTGPKVAEGEQVTLIGRSLTVLKRPA
;
A
#
# COMPACT_ATOMS: atom_id res chain seq x y z
N MET A 1 -44.21 -6.36 13.41
CA MET A 1 -42.85 -6.92 13.55
C MET A 1 -42.57 -7.11 15.02
N GLN A 2 -41.99 -8.24 15.43
CA GLN A 2 -41.54 -8.44 16.81
C GLN A 2 -40.17 -7.78 16.99
N VAL A 3 -39.98 -7.08 18.10
CA VAL A 3 -38.73 -6.42 18.48
C VAL A 3 -38.37 -6.88 19.90
N TRP A 4 -37.18 -7.46 20.07
CA TRP A 4 -36.67 -7.89 21.37
C TRP A 4 -35.55 -6.97 21.83
N PRO A 5 -35.21 -6.92 23.12
CA PRO A 5 -34.15 -6.06 23.62
C PRO A 5 -32.81 -6.19 22.88
N GLY A 6 -32.37 -7.42 22.61
CA GLY A 6 -31.08 -7.67 22.00
C GLY A 6 -29.92 -7.39 22.93
N HIS A 7 -28.72 -7.11 22.35
CA HIS A 7 -27.47 -6.89 23.05
C HIS A 7 -26.74 -5.65 22.51
N ALA A 8 -26.07 -4.90 23.39
CA ALA A 8 -25.29 -3.71 23.02
C ALA A 8 -23.97 -4.06 22.29
N TYR A 9 -23.54 -5.31 22.36
CA TYR A 9 -22.31 -5.80 21.73
C TYR A 9 -22.52 -7.18 21.09
N PRO A 10 -21.95 -7.50 19.93
CA PRO A 10 -21.09 -6.63 19.08
C PRO A 10 -21.86 -5.47 18.44
N LEU A 11 -21.16 -4.38 18.12
CA LEU A 11 -21.72 -3.29 17.31
C LEU A 11 -22.00 -3.76 15.89
N GLY A 12 -22.93 -3.07 15.21
CA GLY A 12 -23.37 -3.43 13.86
C GLY A 12 -24.52 -4.43 13.83
N ALA A 13 -24.74 -5.04 12.68
CA ALA A 13 -25.75 -6.07 12.45
C ALA A 13 -25.13 -7.46 12.60
N THR A 14 -25.60 -8.25 13.56
CA THR A 14 -25.11 -9.60 13.84
C THR A 14 -26.23 -10.61 13.64
N TYR A 15 -26.12 -11.39 12.56
CA TYR A 15 -27.05 -12.50 12.26
C TYR A 15 -26.63 -13.77 13.00
N ASP A 16 -27.59 -14.45 13.65
CA ASP A 16 -27.38 -15.66 14.47
C ASP A 16 -28.05 -16.93 13.95
N GLY A 17 -28.67 -16.86 12.77
CA GLY A 17 -29.43 -17.97 12.18
C GLY A 17 -30.94 -17.87 12.36
N ALA A 18 -31.44 -17.10 13.32
CA ALA A 18 -32.85 -16.93 13.61
C ALA A 18 -33.34 -15.49 13.41
N GLY A 19 -32.44 -14.54 13.46
CA GLY A 19 -32.69 -13.12 13.31
C GLY A 19 -31.40 -12.32 13.37
N THR A 20 -31.53 -11.02 13.53
CA THR A 20 -30.39 -10.10 13.52
C THR A 20 -30.44 -9.16 14.72
N ASN A 21 -29.34 -9.06 15.45
CA ASN A 21 -29.10 -8.06 16.47
C ASN A 21 -28.50 -6.82 15.81
N PHE A 22 -29.04 -5.65 16.10
CA PHE A 22 -28.54 -4.36 15.66
C PHE A 22 -28.07 -3.58 16.88
N ALA A 23 -26.88 -3.01 16.81
CA ALA A 23 -26.31 -2.19 17.88
C ALA A 23 -25.51 -1.03 17.27
N VAL A 24 -25.78 0.20 17.68
CA VAL A 24 -25.14 1.41 17.18
C VAL A 24 -24.83 2.39 18.30
N PHE A 25 -23.63 2.96 18.29
CA PHE A 25 -23.19 3.96 19.26
C PHE A 25 -23.58 5.36 18.82
N SER A 26 -24.14 6.15 19.74
CA SER A 26 -24.25 7.61 19.64
C SER A 26 -24.54 8.20 21.02
N GLU A 27 -23.67 9.08 21.49
CA GLU A 27 -23.87 9.86 22.71
C GLU A 27 -24.81 11.06 22.46
N ALA A 28 -24.74 11.64 21.26
CA ALA A 28 -25.55 12.81 20.87
C ALA A 28 -27.02 12.49 20.58
N ALA A 29 -27.38 11.25 20.27
CA ALA A 29 -28.72 10.89 19.84
C ALA A 29 -29.73 10.85 20.99
N HIS A 30 -30.85 11.54 20.83
CA HIS A 30 -32.01 11.39 21.72
C HIS A 30 -32.79 10.12 21.36
N ARG A 31 -32.91 9.77 20.07
CA ARG A 31 -33.62 8.62 19.53
C ARG A 31 -32.93 8.14 18.25
N ILE A 32 -32.87 6.84 18.04
CA ILE A 32 -32.39 6.24 16.78
C ILE A 32 -33.47 5.29 16.24
N GLU A 33 -33.76 5.43 14.97
CA GLU A 33 -34.60 4.53 14.20
C GLU A 33 -33.73 3.68 13.28
N LEU A 34 -33.85 2.35 13.40
CA LEU A 34 -33.39 1.39 12.42
C LEU A 34 -34.40 1.35 11.27
N CYS A 35 -33.95 1.63 10.08
CA CYS A 35 -34.75 1.67 8.88
C CYS A 35 -34.46 0.44 8.02
N LEU A 36 -35.42 -0.48 7.90
CA LEU A 36 -35.33 -1.64 7.02
C LEU A 36 -35.85 -1.23 5.64
N LEU A 37 -35.02 -1.38 4.61
CA LEU A 37 -35.33 -0.97 3.24
C LEU A 37 -35.83 -2.17 2.43
N HIS A 38 -36.97 -2.02 1.78
CA HIS A 38 -37.59 -3.05 0.95
C HIS A 38 -37.30 -2.84 -0.55
N ASP A 39 -37.51 -3.87 -1.35
CA ASP A 39 -37.23 -3.82 -2.80
C ASP A 39 -38.22 -2.95 -3.57
N ASP A 40 -39.39 -2.70 -3.00
CA ASP A 40 -40.40 -1.79 -3.56
C ASP A 40 -40.12 -0.30 -3.24
N GLY A 41 -39.01 -0.01 -2.59
CA GLY A 41 -38.60 1.34 -2.17
C GLY A 41 -39.26 1.82 -0.87
N SER A 42 -40.09 1.00 -0.22
CA SER A 42 -40.66 1.33 1.07
C SER A 42 -39.64 1.12 2.21
N GLU A 43 -39.88 1.83 3.33
CA GLU A 43 -39.05 1.78 4.54
C GLU A 43 -39.91 1.35 5.73
N THR A 44 -39.39 0.42 6.55
CA THR A 44 -39.98 0.10 7.85
C THR A 44 -39.07 0.61 8.96
N ALA A 45 -39.49 1.63 9.69
CA ALA A 45 -38.76 2.20 10.80
C ALA A 45 -39.04 1.47 12.11
N VAL A 46 -38.00 1.13 12.85
CA VAL A 46 -38.04 0.48 14.17
C VAL A 46 -37.21 1.30 15.15
N GLU A 47 -37.84 1.86 16.18
CA GLU A 47 -37.12 2.58 17.23
C GLU A 47 -36.26 1.62 18.07
N LEU A 48 -34.95 1.91 18.18
CA LEU A 48 -34.05 1.23 19.09
C LEU A 48 -34.19 1.82 20.50
N ARG A 49 -34.96 1.15 21.34
CA ARG A 49 -35.32 1.67 22.68
C ARG A 49 -34.34 1.31 23.77
N GLU A 50 -33.75 0.13 23.67
CA GLU A 50 -32.77 -0.32 24.65
C GLU A 50 -31.47 0.45 24.49
N THR A 51 -30.87 0.82 25.62
CA THR A 51 -29.63 1.62 25.64
C THR A 51 -28.72 1.15 26.75
N ASP A 52 -27.47 0.84 26.42
CA ASP A 52 -26.42 0.53 27.37
C ASP A 52 -25.15 1.30 26.97
N ALA A 53 -24.61 2.13 27.87
CA ALA A 53 -23.41 2.96 27.62
C ALA A 53 -23.45 3.72 26.28
N PHE A 54 -24.56 4.40 25.97
CA PHE A 54 -24.82 5.12 24.71
C PHE A 54 -24.93 4.24 23.46
N VAL A 55 -24.91 2.93 23.59
CA VAL A 55 -25.19 2.01 22.49
C VAL A 55 -26.68 1.68 22.50
N ARG A 56 -27.37 2.00 21.43
CA ARG A 56 -28.77 1.64 21.22
C ARG A 56 -28.85 0.34 20.46
N HIS A 57 -29.74 -0.56 20.91
CA HIS A 57 -29.80 -1.91 20.36
C HIS A 57 -31.19 -2.49 20.34
N ALA A 58 -31.39 -3.45 19.46
CA ALA A 58 -32.57 -4.33 19.40
C ALA A 58 -32.23 -5.61 18.62
N TYR A 59 -32.93 -6.70 18.96
CA TYR A 59 -32.92 -7.92 18.18
C TYR A 59 -34.24 -8.07 17.40
N LEU A 60 -34.15 -8.32 16.11
CA LEU A 60 -35.28 -8.49 15.22
C LEU A 60 -35.35 -9.92 14.71
N PRO A 61 -36.26 -10.77 15.23
CA PRO A 61 -36.47 -12.12 14.73
C PRO A 61 -36.85 -12.12 13.25
N GLY A 62 -36.28 -13.07 12.49
CA GLY A 62 -36.61 -13.27 11.09
C GLY A 62 -35.98 -12.28 10.11
N ILE A 63 -35.17 -11.33 10.57
CA ILE A 63 -34.35 -10.50 9.66
C ILE A 63 -33.15 -11.33 9.23
N MET A 64 -33.05 -11.57 7.93
CA MET A 64 -32.10 -12.49 7.29
C MET A 64 -30.98 -11.75 6.54
N PRO A 65 -29.87 -12.41 6.21
CA PRO A 65 -28.85 -11.88 5.30
C PRO A 65 -29.45 -11.40 3.97
N GLY A 66 -28.88 -10.31 3.43
CA GLY A 66 -29.38 -9.61 2.26
C GLY A 66 -30.35 -8.48 2.58
N GLN A 67 -30.84 -8.37 3.83
CA GLN A 67 -31.67 -7.24 4.25
C GLN A 67 -30.86 -5.95 4.23
N ARG A 68 -31.34 -4.96 3.47
CA ARG A 68 -30.78 -3.61 3.45
C ARG A 68 -31.32 -2.81 4.62
N TYR A 69 -30.47 -2.00 5.26
CA TYR A 69 -30.84 -1.14 6.37
C TYR A 69 -29.97 0.10 6.48
N GLY A 70 -30.41 1.03 7.31
CA GLY A 70 -29.67 2.21 7.73
C GLY A 70 -30.25 2.78 9.01
N PHE A 71 -29.71 3.90 9.46
CA PHE A 71 -30.18 4.57 10.68
C PHE A 71 -30.65 5.99 10.40
N ARG A 72 -31.71 6.41 11.10
CA ARG A 72 -32.13 7.80 11.19
C ARG A 72 -31.97 8.27 12.63
N VAL A 73 -31.24 9.37 12.82
CA VAL A 73 -30.85 9.86 14.15
C VAL A 73 -31.56 11.16 14.47
N HIS A 74 -32.30 11.14 15.57
CA HIS A 74 -32.95 12.31 16.16
C HIS A 74 -32.08 12.83 17.28
N GLY A 75 -31.57 14.05 17.15
CA GLY A 75 -30.68 14.69 18.10
C GLY A 75 -30.47 16.14 17.72
N PRO A 76 -29.54 16.84 18.37
CA PRO A 76 -29.28 18.23 18.11
C PRO A 76 -28.63 18.46 16.73
N TYR A 77 -29.09 19.50 16.04
CA TYR A 77 -28.46 20.04 14.85
C TYR A 77 -27.96 21.44 15.14
N GLU A 78 -26.79 21.55 15.66
CA GLU A 78 -26.10 22.77 16.12
C GLU A 78 -24.66 22.75 15.63
N PRO A 79 -24.40 23.04 14.33
CA PRO A 79 -23.06 22.96 13.76
C PRO A 79 -21.99 23.75 14.53
N GLN A 80 -22.36 24.90 15.11
CA GLN A 80 -21.48 25.72 15.93
C GLN A 80 -20.99 25.02 17.21
N ASN A 81 -21.73 24.00 17.67
CA ASN A 81 -21.41 23.15 18.83
C ASN A 81 -20.93 21.74 18.40
N GLY A 82 -20.58 21.56 17.12
CA GLY A 82 -20.12 20.30 16.58
C GLY A 82 -21.20 19.22 16.42
N GLN A 83 -22.50 19.57 16.57
CA GLN A 83 -23.60 18.61 16.53
C GLN A 83 -24.37 18.68 15.20
N ARG A 84 -24.55 17.53 14.53
CA ARG A 84 -25.07 17.46 13.17
C ARG A 84 -26.07 16.31 12.97
N CYS A 85 -26.82 15.91 14.02
CA CYS A 85 -27.86 14.91 13.90
C CYS A 85 -28.99 15.42 13.00
N ASN A 86 -29.42 14.62 12.03
CA ASN A 86 -30.49 14.96 11.11
C ASN A 86 -31.26 13.72 10.67
N SER A 87 -32.48 13.55 11.19
CA SER A 87 -33.35 12.39 10.90
C SER A 87 -33.83 12.28 9.45
N ALA A 88 -33.69 13.36 8.65
CA ALA A 88 -33.93 13.29 7.20
C ALA A 88 -32.81 12.57 6.44
N LYS A 89 -31.68 12.27 7.09
CA LYS A 89 -30.56 11.54 6.47
C LYS A 89 -30.60 10.08 6.88
N LEU A 90 -30.64 9.19 5.89
CA LEU A 90 -30.42 7.76 6.09
C LEU A 90 -28.90 7.53 6.17
N LEU A 91 -28.44 7.02 7.31
CA LEU A 91 -27.02 6.86 7.62
C LEU A 91 -26.59 5.41 7.49
N LEU A 92 -25.40 5.20 6.93
CA LEU A 92 -24.71 3.90 6.98
C LEU A 92 -24.34 3.56 8.42
N ASP A 93 -24.43 2.28 8.73
CA ASP A 93 -23.86 1.72 9.96
C ASP A 93 -22.31 1.73 9.87
N PRO A 94 -21.60 2.35 10.82
CA PRO A 94 -20.13 2.31 10.86
C PRO A 94 -19.54 0.89 10.87
N TYR A 95 -20.31 -0.09 11.31
CA TYR A 95 -19.93 -1.50 11.39
C TYR A 95 -20.54 -2.37 10.26
N ALA A 96 -21.10 -1.75 9.23
CA ALA A 96 -21.67 -2.48 8.09
C ALA A 96 -20.61 -3.36 7.41
N ARG A 97 -20.88 -4.65 7.31
CA ARG A 97 -19.98 -5.63 6.67
C ARG A 97 -20.19 -5.73 5.16
N ALA A 98 -21.25 -5.18 4.64
CA ALA A 98 -21.50 -4.96 3.22
C ALA A 98 -22.33 -3.70 3.01
N VAL A 99 -22.15 -3.08 1.87
CA VAL A 99 -22.86 -1.87 1.46
C VAL A 99 -23.45 -2.09 0.08
N SER A 100 -24.73 -1.74 -0.10
CA SER A 100 -25.47 -1.83 -1.36
C SER A 100 -25.74 -0.45 -1.94
N GLY A 101 -25.70 -0.36 -3.27
CA GLY A 101 -25.99 0.86 -4.01
C GLY A 101 -24.81 1.79 -4.15
N LYS A 102 -25.12 3.00 -4.60
CA LYS A 102 -24.16 4.09 -4.81
C LYS A 102 -24.80 5.41 -4.39
N ILE A 103 -24.00 6.44 -4.20
CA ILE A 103 -24.50 7.79 -3.95
C ILE A 103 -24.93 8.43 -5.28
N GLU A 104 -26.12 9.00 -5.29
CA GLU A 104 -26.60 9.93 -6.32
C GLU A 104 -26.43 11.35 -5.79
N TRP A 105 -25.44 12.06 -6.29
CA TRP A 105 -25.06 13.36 -5.78
C TRP A 105 -26.16 14.41 -5.99
N GLY A 106 -26.46 15.14 -4.92
CA GLY A 106 -27.44 16.21 -4.90
C GLY A 106 -27.62 16.75 -3.49
N GLU A 107 -28.36 17.82 -3.32
CA GLU A 107 -28.55 18.51 -2.04
C GLU A 107 -29.09 17.58 -0.94
N SER A 108 -29.87 16.55 -1.32
CA SER A 108 -30.46 15.59 -0.36
C SER A 108 -29.47 14.84 0.52
N VAL A 109 -28.26 14.57 0.04
CA VAL A 109 -27.22 13.84 0.82
C VAL A 109 -26.41 14.75 1.73
N TYR A 110 -26.66 16.07 1.70
CA TYR A 110 -26.02 17.04 2.59
C TYR A 110 -26.93 17.40 3.76
N GLY A 111 -26.37 17.53 4.96
CA GLY A 111 -27.10 17.91 6.17
C GLY A 111 -27.59 19.37 6.16
N TYR A 112 -27.11 20.16 5.22
CA TYR A 112 -27.43 21.59 5.06
C TYR A 112 -27.88 21.92 3.62
N PRO A 113 -28.72 22.96 3.40
CA PRO A 113 -29.01 23.47 2.07
C PRO A 113 -27.80 24.20 1.48
N PHE A 114 -27.54 24.01 0.19
CA PHE A 114 -26.41 24.66 -0.47
C PHE A 114 -26.41 26.20 -0.26
N GLY A 115 -25.23 26.70 0.11
CA GLY A 115 -25.05 28.12 0.47
C GLY A 115 -25.48 28.51 1.88
N LYS A 116 -25.99 27.56 2.71
CA LYS A 116 -26.40 27.81 4.10
C LYS A 116 -25.88 26.71 5.04
N PRO A 117 -24.58 26.61 5.28
CA PRO A 117 -23.96 25.47 5.94
C PRO A 117 -24.38 25.25 7.40
N ASP A 118 -24.90 26.27 8.07
CA ASP A 118 -25.39 26.16 9.45
C ASP A 118 -26.91 25.84 9.54
N ALA A 119 -27.62 25.86 8.41
CA ALA A 119 -29.04 25.52 8.38
C ALA A 119 -29.24 24.01 8.18
N ARG A 120 -30.27 23.45 8.82
CA ARG A 120 -30.62 22.05 8.63
C ARG A 120 -31.36 21.84 7.30
N ASN A 121 -30.98 20.79 6.58
CA ASN A 121 -31.64 20.34 5.36
C ASN A 121 -32.53 19.13 5.63
N ASP A 122 -33.84 19.30 5.45
CA ASP A 122 -34.86 18.28 5.72
C ASP A 122 -35.23 17.43 4.48
N LEU A 123 -34.51 17.54 3.36
CA LEU A 123 -34.69 16.66 2.21
C LEU A 123 -34.26 15.22 2.59
N ASP A 124 -35.09 14.23 2.24
CA ASP A 124 -34.79 12.83 2.50
C ASP A 124 -33.62 12.34 1.62
N SER A 125 -32.61 11.75 2.24
CA SER A 125 -31.46 11.17 1.52
C SER A 125 -31.65 9.71 1.11
N ALA A 126 -32.62 8.98 1.65
CA ALA A 126 -32.77 7.54 1.42
C ALA A 126 -32.82 7.12 -0.06
N PRO A 127 -33.49 7.86 -0.97
CA PRO A 127 -33.50 7.50 -2.39
C PRO A 127 -32.16 7.71 -3.11
N HIS A 128 -31.21 8.43 -2.49
CA HIS A 128 -29.99 8.93 -3.15
C HIS A 128 -28.70 8.49 -2.45
N THR A 129 -28.80 7.63 -1.44
CA THR A 129 -27.63 7.17 -0.66
C THR A 129 -27.49 5.65 -0.69
N MET A 130 -26.36 5.19 -0.24
CA MET A 130 -26.08 3.76 -0.04
C MET A 130 -26.80 3.24 1.21
N SER A 131 -26.94 1.93 1.30
CA SER A 131 -27.50 1.24 2.47
C SER A 131 -26.54 0.16 2.98
N SER A 132 -26.57 -0.06 4.29
CA SER A 132 -25.91 -1.20 4.94
C SER A 132 -26.66 -2.50 4.64
N VAL A 133 -25.97 -3.64 4.68
CA VAL A 133 -26.56 -4.95 4.40
C VAL A 133 -26.23 -5.93 5.53
N VAL A 134 -27.23 -6.69 5.97
CA VAL A 134 -27.05 -7.82 6.89
C VAL A 134 -26.33 -8.94 6.14
N VAL A 135 -25.20 -9.42 6.68
CA VAL A 135 -24.35 -10.44 6.06
C VAL A 135 -24.40 -11.74 6.86
N ASN A 136 -24.43 -12.87 6.17
CA ASN A 136 -24.15 -14.16 6.80
C ASN A 136 -22.64 -14.27 7.10
N PRO A 137 -22.23 -14.42 8.35
CA PRO A 137 -20.80 -14.51 8.69
C PRO A 137 -20.16 -15.83 8.23
N TYR A 138 -20.97 -16.85 7.93
CA TYR A 138 -20.47 -18.16 7.55
C TYR A 138 -19.79 -18.15 6.18
N PHE A 139 -18.60 -18.71 6.13
CA PHE A 139 -17.86 -19.03 4.92
C PHE A 139 -17.05 -20.30 5.15
N ASP A 140 -17.05 -21.20 4.17
CA ASP A 140 -16.27 -22.43 4.25
C ASP A 140 -14.79 -22.16 3.83
N TRP A 141 -13.97 -21.87 4.82
CA TRP A 141 -12.54 -21.74 4.65
C TRP A 141 -11.84 -23.08 4.36
N GLY A 142 -12.48 -24.23 4.69
CA GLY A 142 -11.91 -25.56 4.50
C GLY A 142 -10.58 -25.71 5.23
N ASP A 143 -9.52 -26.02 4.47
CA ASP A 143 -8.16 -26.18 4.96
C ASP A 143 -7.27 -24.95 4.70
N ASP A 144 -7.86 -23.77 4.53
CA ASP A 144 -7.12 -22.52 4.34
C ASP A 144 -6.08 -22.32 5.44
N ARG A 145 -4.86 -21.96 5.00
CA ARG A 145 -3.73 -21.65 5.88
C ARG A 145 -3.02 -20.44 5.39
N ARG A 146 -2.89 -19.46 6.29
CA ARG A 146 -2.08 -18.27 6.02
C ARG A 146 -0.64 -18.68 5.70
N PRO A 147 -0.03 -18.13 4.64
CA PRO A 147 1.34 -18.44 4.26
C PRO A 147 2.37 -18.13 5.34
N ARG A 148 2.18 -17.05 6.11
CA ARG A 148 3.08 -16.58 7.19
C ARG A 148 4.53 -16.47 6.73
N THR A 149 4.71 -15.87 5.57
CA THR A 149 6.03 -15.63 4.99
C THR A 149 6.81 -14.64 5.86
N ASP A 150 8.00 -15.05 6.30
CA ASP A 150 8.86 -14.15 7.07
C ASP A 150 9.22 -12.89 6.26
N TYR A 151 9.33 -11.73 6.91
CA TYR A 151 9.66 -10.48 6.23
C TYR A 151 10.92 -10.54 5.37
N HIS A 152 11.97 -11.25 5.80
CA HIS A 152 13.21 -11.38 5.01
C HIS A 152 13.03 -12.17 3.70
N ARG A 153 11.92 -12.90 3.57
CA ARG A 153 11.56 -13.66 2.36
C ARG A 153 10.43 -13.00 1.58
N THR A 154 9.89 -11.91 2.11
CA THR A 154 8.74 -11.23 1.52
C THR A 154 9.18 -10.39 0.32
N VAL A 155 8.41 -10.50 -0.76
CA VAL A 155 8.43 -9.61 -1.93
C VAL A 155 7.00 -9.12 -2.09
N ILE A 156 6.80 -7.81 -1.91
CA ILE A 156 5.48 -7.18 -1.97
C ILE A 156 5.20 -6.71 -3.40
N TYR A 157 3.96 -6.89 -3.83
CA TYR A 157 3.44 -6.37 -5.09
C TYR A 157 2.24 -5.48 -4.78
N GLU A 158 2.42 -4.16 -4.87
CA GLU A 158 1.35 -3.19 -4.70
C GLU A 158 0.45 -3.21 -5.92
N ALA A 159 -0.87 -3.39 -5.75
CA ALA A 159 -1.79 -3.54 -6.86
C ALA A 159 -3.17 -2.95 -6.60
N HIS A 160 -3.79 -2.41 -7.66
CA HIS A 160 -5.18 -1.99 -7.67
C HIS A 160 -6.07 -3.12 -8.19
N VAL A 161 -7.12 -3.52 -7.43
CA VAL A 161 -8.01 -4.65 -7.79
C VAL A 161 -8.54 -4.51 -9.22
N LYS A 162 -9.11 -3.36 -9.55
CA LYS A 162 -9.67 -3.12 -10.89
C LYS A 162 -8.58 -2.94 -11.94
N GLY A 163 -7.60 -2.08 -11.69
CA GLY A 163 -6.58 -1.73 -12.66
C GLY A 163 -5.70 -2.89 -13.10
N LEU A 164 -5.43 -3.84 -12.20
CA LEU A 164 -4.62 -5.01 -12.50
C LEU A 164 -5.24 -5.89 -13.56
N THR A 165 -6.56 -6.08 -13.54
CA THR A 165 -7.22 -7.11 -14.33
C THR A 165 -8.15 -6.58 -15.43
N MET A 166 -8.47 -5.28 -15.43
CA MET A 166 -9.50 -4.71 -16.30
C MET A 166 -9.23 -4.91 -17.78
N LEU A 167 -7.98 -4.86 -18.21
CA LEU A 167 -7.55 -5.09 -19.60
C LEU A 167 -6.83 -6.43 -19.78
N HIS A 168 -6.92 -7.36 -18.81
CA HIS A 168 -6.23 -8.64 -18.92
C HIS A 168 -6.84 -9.52 -20.04
N PRO A 169 -6.05 -9.89 -21.06
CA PRO A 169 -6.60 -10.57 -22.25
C PRO A 169 -7.11 -11.99 -21.97
N GLY A 170 -6.51 -12.69 -21.00
CA GLY A 170 -6.86 -14.06 -20.63
C GLY A 170 -8.05 -14.20 -19.70
N LEU A 171 -8.63 -13.11 -19.20
CA LEU A 171 -9.78 -13.16 -18.29
C LEU A 171 -11.11 -12.98 -19.04
N PRO A 172 -12.17 -13.74 -18.64
CA PRO A 172 -13.53 -13.44 -19.05
C PRO A 172 -13.91 -11.99 -18.73
N PRO A 173 -14.59 -11.28 -19.65
CA PRO A 173 -14.94 -9.86 -19.45
C PRO A 173 -15.67 -9.57 -18.14
N GLU A 174 -16.55 -10.47 -17.70
CA GLU A 174 -17.35 -10.34 -16.47
C GLU A 174 -16.54 -10.46 -15.17
N LEU A 175 -15.33 -11.01 -15.23
CA LEU A 175 -14.43 -11.11 -14.07
C LEU A 175 -13.40 -9.98 -14.00
N ARG A 176 -13.22 -9.24 -15.10
CA ARG A 176 -12.24 -8.15 -15.17
C ARG A 176 -12.57 -7.04 -14.19
N GLY A 177 -11.55 -6.56 -13.49
CA GLY A 177 -11.70 -5.48 -12.52
C GLY A 177 -12.35 -5.88 -11.19
N THR A 178 -12.47 -7.18 -10.90
CA THR A 178 -13.19 -7.70 -9.73
C THR A 178 -12.30 -8.55 -8.83
N TYR A 179 -12.80 -8.87 -7.60
CA TYR A 179 -12.12 -9.82 -6.70
C TYR A 179 -11.98 -11.21 -7.33
N ALA A 180 -12.97 -11.66 -8.08
CA ALA A 180 -12.90 -12.94 -8.82
C ALA A 180 -11.85 -12.89 -9.92
N GLY A 181 -11.67 -11.75 -10.58
CA GLY A 181 -10.59 -11.51 -11.53
C GLY A 181 -9.21 -11.58 -10.88
N LEU A 182 -9.06 -10.98 -9.70
CA LEU A 182 -7.82 -11.08 -8.91
C LEU A 182 -7.47 -12.52 -8.55
N ALA A 183 -8.47 -13.35 -8.26
CA ALA A 183 -8.33 -14.77 -7.94
C ALA A 183 -8.21 -15.69 -9.18
N HIS A 184 -8.23 -15.13 -10.37
CA HIS A 184 -8.16 -15.93 -11.59
C HIS A 184 -6.80 -16.64 -11.73
N PRO A 185 -6.77 -17.91 -12.18
CA PRO A 185 -5.51 -18.66 -12.29
C PRO A 185 -4.41 -17.96 -13.10
N GLU A 186 -4.75 -17.24 -14.16
CA GLU A 186 -3.79 -16.47 -14.97
C GLU A 186 -3.09 -15.35 -14.15
N VAL A 187 -3.82 -14.64 -13.32
CA VAL A 187 -3.27 -13.59 -12.46
C VAL A 187 -2.41 -14.20 -11.36
N ILE A 188 -2.89 -15.27 -10.73
CA ILE A 188 -2.13 -15.99 -9.70
C ILE A 188 -0.85 -16.59 -10.30
N ALA A 189 -0.89 -17.15 -11.52
CA ALA A 189 0.28 -17.65 -12.21
C ALA A 189 1.31 -16.55 -12.45
N HIS A 190 0.91 -15.38 -12.94
CA HIS A 190 1.80 -14.23 -13.13
C HIS A 190 2.51 -13.84 -11.82
N LEU A 191 1.76 -13.66 -10.73
CA LEU A 191 2.31 -13.29 -9.42
C LEU A 191 3.29 -14.37 -8.89
N THR A 192 2.93 -15.63 -9.04
CA THR A 192 3.76 -16.76 -8.57
C THR A 192 5.04 -16.88 -9.40
N GLU A 193 4.96 -16.77 -10.71
CA GLU A 193 6.10 -16.82 -11.61
C GLU A 193 7.04 -15.64 -11.42
N LEU A 194 6.49 -14.45 -11.18
CA LEU A 194 7.26 -13.27 -10.81
C LEU A 194 7.99 -13.45 -9.47
N GLY A 195 7.52 -14.37 -8.63
CA GLY A 195 8.12 -14.65 -7.32
C GLY A 195 7.54 -13.79 -6.19
N VAL A 196 6.41 -13.13 -6.40
CA VAL A 196 5.68 -12.38 -5.37
C VAL A 196 5.24 -13.31 -4.24
N THR A 197 5.35 -12.83 -3.00
CA THR A 197 4.92 -13.56 -1.81
C THR A 197 3.81 -12.85 -1.05
N ALA A 198 3.58 -11.59 -1.33
CA ALA A 198 2.49 -10.82 -0.74
C ALA A 198 1.96 -9.80 -1.76
N ILE A 199 0.65 -9.75 -1.92
CA ILE A 199 -0.01 -8.68 -2.66
C ILE A 199 -0.51 -7.62 -1.67
N GLU A 200 -0.14 -6.36 -1.89
CA GLU A 200 -0.65 -5.21 -1.15
C GLU A 200 -1.71 -4.53 -2.00
N LEU A 201 -2.96 -4.69 -1.60
CA LEU A 201 -4.10 -4.15 -2.32
C LEU A 201 -4.35 -2.71 -1.93
N MET A 202 -4.34 -1.80 -2.89
CA MET A 202 -4.86 -0.44 -2.73
C MET A 202 -6.28 -0.50 -2.15
N PRO A 203 -6.82 0.59 -1.57
CA PRO A 203 -7.98 0.51 -0.70
C PRO A 203 -9.14 -0.34 -1.24
N VAL A 204 -9.52 -1.35 -0.48
CA VAL A 204 -10.66 -2.23 -0.74
C VAL A 204 -11.80 -2.04 0.25
N HIS A 205 -11.63 -1.23 1.30
CA HIS A 205 -12.74 -0.81 2.13
C HIS A 205 -13.73 0.00 1.31
N GLN A 206 -15.02 -0.08 1.63
CA GLN A 206 -16.04 0.68 0.91
C GLN A 206 -15.70 2.16 0.93
N PHE A 207 -15.47 2.72 -0.25
CA PHE A 207 -15.20 4.14 -0.45
C PHE A 207 -16.29 4.81 -1.30
N VAL A 208 -16.24 6.13 -1.35
CA VAL A 208 -17.25 6.97 -2.01
C VAL A 208 -16.59 7.71 -3.17
N GLN A 209 -17.33 7.84 -4.27
CA GLN A 209 -16.97 8.75 -5.35
C GLN A 209 -17.12 10.20 -4.87
N ASP A 210 -16.19 11.07 -5.27
CA ASP A 210 -16.27 12.49 -4.91
C ASP A 210 -17.30 13.22 -5.77
N HIS A 211 -18.11 14.09 -5.14
CA HIS A 211 -19.11 14.90 -5.86
C HIS A 211 -18.46 15.71 -6.99
N ARG A 212 -17.35 16.39 -6.69
CA ARG A 212 -16.59 17.17 -7.67
C ARG A 212 -16.13 16.33 -8.86
N LEU A 213 -15.62 15.13 -8.62
CA LEU A 213 -15.18 14.24 -9.68
C LEU A 213 -16.37 13.76 -10.53
N ALA A 214 -17.50 13.44 -9.89
CA ALA A 214 -18.71 13.04 -10.60
C ALA A 214 -19.21 14.15 -11.53
N ASP A 215 -19.22 15.42 -11.08
CA ASP A 215 -19.58 16.58 -11.88
C ASP A 215 -18.66 16.79 -13.10
N MET A 216 -17.40 16.36 -12.98
CA MET A 216 -16.40 16.44 -14.04
C MET A 216 -16.40 15.20 -14.97
N GLY A 217 -17.23 14.19 -14.68
CA GLY A 217 -17.24 12.91 -15.40
C GLY A 217 -16.01 12.04 -15.10
N LEU A 218 -15.33 12.31 -13.98
CA LEU A 218 -14.22 11.53 -13.44
C LEU A 218 -14.71 10.62 -12.31
N ALA A 219 -13.84 9.71 -11.85
CA ALA A 219 -14.16 8.79 -10.75
C ALA A 219 -12.95 8.66 -9.81
N ASN A 220 -13.21 8.56 -8.51
CA ASN A 220 -12.15 8.21 -7.55
C ASN A 220 -11.70 6.76 -7.83
N TYR A 221 -10.52 6.63 -8.41
CA TYR A 221 -9.96 5.35 -8.80
C TYR A 221 -9.15 4.69 -7.68
N TRP A 222 -8.34 5.47 -6.95
CA TRP A 222 -7.49 4.89 -5.91
C TRP A 222 -8.24 4.38 -4.69
N GLY A 223 -9.35 5.03 -4.33
CA GLY A 223 -10.19 4.59 -3.21
C GLY A 223 -9.82 5.18 -1.84
N TYR A 224 -8.93 6.19 -1.76
CA TYR A 224 -8.59 6.85 -0.49
C TYR A 224 -9.70 7.82 -0.03
N ASN A 225 -10.92 7.35 0.00
CA ASN A 225 -12.13 8.09 0.40
C ASN A 225 -13.12 7.17 1.11
N THR A 226 -12.64 6.50 2.16
CA THR A 226 -13.34 5.41 2.86
C THR A 226 -14.55 5.92 3.65
N ILE A 227 -15.62 5.12 3.66
CA ILE A 227 -16.80 5.32 4.51
C ILE A 227 -17.18 4.04 5.29
N GLY A 228 -16.87 2.87 4.77
CA GLY A 228 -17.21 1.59 5.40
C GLY A 228 -15.97 0.76 5.73
N PHE A 229 -15.50 0.81 6.99
CA PHE A 229 -14.27 0.16 7.41
C PHE A 229 -14.35 -1.36 7.53
N PHE A 230 -15.54 -1.96 7.49
CA PHE A 230 -15.77 -3.40 7.60
C PHE A 230 -16.24 -4.02 6.28
N ALA A 231 -16.55 -3.22 5.28
CA ALA A 231 -17.18 -3.67 4.04
C ALA A 231 -16.17 -3.68 2.88
N PRO A 232 -16.05 -4.78 2.13
CA PRO A 232 -15.36 -4.76 0.83
C PRO A 232 -16.11 -3.85 -0.14
N HIS A 233 -15.36 -3.09 -0.94
CA HIS A 233 -15.92 -2.16 -1.92
C HIS A 233 -16.83 -2.89 -2.92
N ASN A 234 -18.08 -2.49 -3.00
CA ASN A 234 -19.12 -3.23 -3.70
C ASN A 234 -18.93 -3.29 -5.23
N THR A 235 -18.29 -2.27 -5.84
CA THR A 235 -18.09 -2.26 -7.30
C THR A 235 -16.96 -3.18 -7.75
N TYR A 236 -16.17 -3.76 -6.84
CA TYR A 236 -15.19 -4.79 -7.17
C TYR A 236 -15.75 -6.21 -7.10
N ALA A 237 -17.04 -6.39 -6.82
CA ALA A 237 -17.70 -7.67 -6.95
C ALA A 237 -18.09 -7.96 -8.41
N SER A 238 -17.95 -9.18 -8.84
CA SER A 238 -18.39 -9.62 -10.18
C SER A 238 -19.90 -9.80 -10.28
N TRP A 239 -20.57 -9.97 -9.14
CA TRP A 239 -22.02 -10.16 -9.07
C TRP A 239 -22.59 -9.76 -7.70
N GLY A 240 -23.70 -9.05 -7.71
CA GLY A 240 -24.43 -8.66 -6.50
C GLY A 240 -23.71 -7.67 -5.58
N ASP A 241 -24.48 -7.08 -4.65
CA ASP A 241 -23.98 -6.16 -3.64
C ASP A 241 -24.73 -6.32 -2.29
N ARG A 242 -25.36 -7.49 -2.08
CA ARG A 242 -26.12 -7.78 -0.86
C ARG A 242 -25.43 -8.81 0.05
N GLY A 243 -24.10 -8.82 0.04
CA GLY A 243 -23.25 -9.72 0.81
C GLY A 243 -22.36 -10.60 -0.09
N GLU A 244 -22.65 -10.66 -1.39
CA GLU A 244 -21.89 -11.43 -2.37
C GLU A 244 -20.44 -10.93 -2.47
N GLN A 245 -20.20 -9.62 -2.39
CA GLN A 245 -18.87 -9.03 -2.38
C GLN A 245 -18.00 -9.54 -1.22
N VAL A 246 -18.60 -9.87 -0.08
CA VAL A 246 -17.88 -10.44 1.07
C VAL A 246 -17.43 -11.87 0.77
N LEU A 247 -18.31 -12.66 0.15
CA LEU A 247 -18.00 -14.04 -0.24
C LEU A 247 -16.91 -14.07 -1.31
N GLU A 248 -17.02 -13.20 -2.31
CA GLU A 248 -16.06 -13.13 -3.42
C GLU A 248 -14.68 -12.69 -2.94
N PHE A 249 -14.60 -11.70 -2.03
CA PHE A 249 -13.35 -11.30 -1.42
C PHE A 249 -12.72 -12.46 -0.62
N LYS A 250 -13.49 -13.17 0.22
CA LYS A 250 -13.00 -14.35 0.96
C LYS A 250 -12.49 -15.44 0.02
N GLN A 251 -13.18 -15.69 -1.10
CA GLN A 251 -12.73 -16.64 -2.12
C GLN A 251 -11.40 -16.20 -2.74
N ALA A 252 -11.22 -14.91 -3.01
CA ALA A 252 -9.97 -14.37 -3.55
C ALA A 252 -8.81 -14.56 -2.57
N VAL A 253 -8.99 -14.24 -1.29
CA VAL A 253 -7.99 -14.48 -0.25
C VAL A 253 -7.61 -15.96 -0.17
N LYS A 254 -8.62 -16.86 -0.14
CA LYS A 254 -8.39 -18.31 -0.10
C LYS A 254 -7.57 -18.81 -1.30
N ALA A 255 -7.86 -18.32 -2.51
CA ALA A 255 -7.13 -18.71 -3.73
C ALA A 255 -5.67 -18.20 -3.70
N LEU A 256 -5.43 -16.98 -3.23
CA LEU A 256 -4.09 -16.43 -3.08
C LEU A 256 -3.28 -17.19 -2.01
N HIS A 257 -3.88 -17.54 -0.88
CA HIS A 257 -3.23 -18.37 0.14
C HIS A 257 -2.84 -19.76 -0.38
N GLN A 258 -3.70 -20.40 -1.19
CA GLN A 258 -3.39 -21.68 -1.83
C GLN A 258 -2.16 -21.60 -2.73
N ALA A 259 -1.89 -20.43 -3.33
CA ALA A 259 -0.69 -20.15 -4.12
C ALA A 259 0.50 -19.68 -3.27
N GLY A 260 0.35 -19.59 -1.94
CA GLY A 260 1.39 -19.11 -1.04
C GLY A 260 1.59 -17.60 -1.04
N ILE A 261 0.59 -16.83 -1.48
CA ILE A 261 0.61 -15.37 -1.55
C ILE A 261 -0.21 -14.80 -0.40
N GLU A 262 0.40 -13.97 0.43
CA GLU A 262 -0.24 -13.20 1.50
C GLU A 262 -1.04 -12.02 0.93
N VAL A 263 -2.08 -11.61 1.64
CA VAL A 263 -2.89 -10.44 1.29
C VAL A 263 -2.72 -9.36 2.34
N ILE A 264 -2.20 -8.21 1.91
CA ILE A 264 -2.04 -7.00 2.72
C ILE A 264 -3.04 -5.97 2.22
N LEU A 265 -3.74 -5.30 3.12
CA LEU A 265 -4.68 -4.25 2.76
C LEU A 265 -4.10 -2.87 3.04
N ASP A 266 -4.20 -1.98 2.06
CA ASP A 266 -4.01 -0.55 2.28
C ASP A 266 -5.27 0.02 2.92
N VAL A 267 -5.13 0.55 4.14
CA VAL A 267 -6.26 0.95 4.98
C VAL A 267 -6.18 2.43 5.37
N VAL A 268 -7.32 3.10 5.27
CA VAL A 268 -7.45 4.54 5.46
C VAL A 268 -8.29 4.81 6.70
N TYR A 269 -7.69 4.73 7.89
CA TYR A 269 -8.38 5.02 9.17
C TYR A 269 -8.18 6.45 9.66
N ASN A 270 -7.42 7.26 8.93
CA ASN A 270 -7.08 8.63 9.35
C ASN A 270 -8.19 9.63 9.07
N HIS A 271 -9.02 9.42 8.05
CA HIS A 271 -10.13 10.28 7.65
C HIS A 271 -11.30 9.48 7.05
N THR A 272 -12.38 10.16 6.70
CA THR A 272 -13.56 9.58 6.03
C THR A 272 -13.99 10.39 4.81
N ALA A 273 -14.81 9.77 3.97
CA ALA A 273 -15.41 10.38 2.79
C ALA A 273 -16.38 11.54 3.08
N GLU A 274 -16.69 11.81 4.33
CA GLU A 274 -17.59 12.93 4.69
C GLU A 274 -16.94 14.31 4.55
N GLY A 275 -15.61 14.37 4.29
CA GLY A 275 -14.89 15.60 3.99
C GLY A 275 -14.95 16.64 5.12
N ASN A 276 -14.81 17.93 4.79
CA ASN A 276 -14.88 19.03 5.72
C ASN A 276 -16.35 19.40 6.11
N HIS A 277 -16.55 20.54 6.78
CA HIS A 277 -17.88 21.04 7.19
C HIS A 277 -18.89 21.24 6.04
N LEU A 278 -18.40 21.28 4.80
CA LEU A 278 -19.22 21.37 3.58
C LEU A 278 -19.42 20.02 2.89
N GLY A 279 -18.97 18.94 3.50
CA GLY A 279 -19.16 17.59 2.97
C GLY A 279 -20.54 17.00 3.22
N PRO A 280 -20.81 15.80 2.66
CA PRO A 280 -22.10 15.11 2.83
C PRO A 280 -22.27 14.54 4.24
N THR A 281 -23.48 14.12 4.57
CA THR A 281 -23.83 13.40 5.81
C THR A 281 -24.24 11.98 5.44
N LEU A 282 -23.33 11.03 5.64
CA LEU A 282 -23.47 9.66 5.15
C LEU A 282 -23.50 8.61 6.25
N SER A 283 -22.79 8.84 7.36
CA SER A 283 -22.62 7.89 8.47
C SER A 283 -22.25 8.62 9.77
N PHE A 284 -20.97 8.73 10.09
CA PHE A 284 -20.38 9.21 11.35
C PHE A 284 -20.87 10.60 11.76
N ARG A 285 -20.89 11.52 10.80
CA ARG A 285 -21.29 12.90 11.01
C ARG A 285 -22.73 13.02 11.53
N GLY A 286 -23.63 12.24 10.96
CA GLY A 286 -25.04 12.23 11.36
C GLY A 286 -25.32 11.41 12.62
N LEU A 287 -24.46 10.42 12.92
CA LEU A 287 -24.58 9.60 14.13
C LEU A 287 -24.10 10.38 15.36
N ASP A 288 -22.84 10.83 15.33
CA ASP A 288 -22.22 11.57 16.44
C ASP A 288 -20.95 12.30 15.98
N ASN A 289 -21.12 13.47 15.40
CA ASN A 289 -20.02 14.20 14.77
C ASN A 289 -18.84 14.46 15.72
N ALA A 290 -19.10 14.90 16.94
CA ALA A 290 -18.07 15.29 17.90
C ALA A 290 -17.33 14.09 18.52
N SER A 291 -17.95 12.89 18.56
CA SER A 291 -17.30 11.66 19.06
C SER A 291 -16.41 11.00 18.02
N TYR A 292 -16.69 11.18 16.73
CA TYR A 292 -15.90 10.56 15.65
C TYR A 292 -14.84 11.48 15.06
N TYR A 293 -15.08 12.80 14.96
CA TYR A 293 -14.17 13.71 14.27
C TYR A 293 -13.41 14.62 15.22
N ARG A 294 -12.20 14.94 14.82
CA ARG A 294 -11.37 15.94 15.51
C ARG A 294 -11.83 17.33 15.07
N LEU A 295 -12.39 18.08 16.00
CA LEU A 295 -12.91 19.43 15.77
C LEU A 295 -11.88 20.49 16.19
N THR A 296 -11.97 21.69 15.59
CA THR A 296 -11.22 22.88 16.00
C THR A 296 -11.87 23.54 17.22
N ASP A 297 -11.30 24.62 17.75
CA ASP A 297 -11.91 25.42 18.83
C ASP A 297 -13.28 25.99 18.42
N ASP A 298 -13.42 26.43 17.17
CA ASP A 298 -14.75 26.64 16.56
C ASP A 298 -15.26 25.30 16.02
N GLN A 299 -16.08 24.62 16.80
CA GLN A 299 -16.53 23.25 16.55
C GLN A 299 -17.31 23.04 15.24
N ARG A 300 -17.56 24.10 14.46
CA ARG A 300 -18.07 23.99 13.09
C ARG A 300 -17.10 23.28 12.17
N TYR A 301 -15.80 23.42 12.44
CA TYR A 301 -14.72 23.02 11.54
C TYR A 301 -13.94 21.81 12.07
N TYR A 302 -13.34 21.09 11.15
CA TYR A 302 -12.54 19.91 11.44
C TYR A 302 -11.05 20.25 11.44
N MET A 303 -10.28 19.66 12.37
CA MET A 303 -8.83 19.61 12.22
C MET A 303 -8.49 18.61 11.12
N ASP A 304 -7.59 19.04 10.23
CA ASP A 304 -7.20 18.26 9.07
C ASP A 304 -5.67 18.16 8.99
N THR A 305 -5.14 16.95 9.21
CA THR A 305 -3.73 16.61 9.00
C THR A 305 -3.57 15.64 7.83
N THR A 306 -4.65 15.43 7.05
CA THR A 306 -4.73 14.46 5.96
C THR A 306 -4.79 15.11 4.58
N GLY A 307 -5.18 16.39 4.51
CA GLY A 307 -5.42 17.09 3.25
C GLY A 307 -6.78 16.79 2.61
N THR A 308 -7.65 16.00 3.28
CA THR A 308 -8.95 15.56 2.73
C THR A 308 -10.16 16.26 3.35
N GLY A 309 -9.93 17.08 4.38
CA GLY A 309 -10.94 17.90 5.02
C GLY A 309 -11.34 17.48 6.44
N ASN A 310 -10.98 16.29 6.89
CA ASN A 310 -11.22 15.84 8.26
C ASN A 310 -10.14 14.89 8.76
N SER A 311 -10.08 14.72 10.07
CA SER A 311 -9.33 13.65 10.73
C SER A 311 -10.21 13.00 11.78
N LEU A 312 -10.14 11.68 11.92
CA LEU A 312 -10.82 10.97 12.99
C LEU A 312 -10.19 11.28 14.36
N LEU A 313 -11.02 11.23 15.40
CA LEU A 313 -10.60 11.56 16.77
C LEU A 313 -9.91 10.36 17.44
N MET A 314 -8.58 10.24 17.30
CA MET A 314 -7.79 9.13 17.86
C MET A 314 -7.74 9.11 19.42
N ARG A 315 -8.38 10.03 20.09
CA ARG A 315 -8.57 10.05 21.54
C ARG A 315 -9.93 9.50 21.97
N SER A 316 -10.85 9.34 21.02
CA SER A 316 -12.17 8.75 21.29
C SER A 316 -12.03 7.25 21.50
N PRO A 317 -12.47 6.70 22.65
CA PRO A 317 -12.45 5.26 22.87
C PRO A 317 -13.30 4.50 21.84
N HIS A 318 -14.38 5.12 21.34
CA HIS A 318 -15.26 4.51 20.35
C HIS A 318 -14.65 4.47 18.94
N VAL A 319 -13.86 5.50 18.57
CA VAL A 319 -13.07 5.49 17.32
C VAL A 319 -11.98 4.42 17.40
N LEU A 320 -11.25 4.37 18.51
CA LEU A 320 -10.22 3.34 18.73
C LEU A 320 -10.80 1.93 18.74
N GLN A 321 -11.96 1.75 19.41
CA GLN A 321 -12.68 0.47 19.40
C GLN A 321 -13.07 0.06 17.97
N MET A 322 -13.66 0.98 17.20
CA MET A 322 -14.06 0.73 15.82
C MET A 322 -12.85 0.31 14.95
N ILE A 323 -11.73 1.00 15.07
CA ILE A 323 -10.52 0.67 14.32
C ILE A 323 -10.00 -0.71 14.72
N MET A 324 -9.90 -1.01 16.01
CA MET A 324 -9.42 -2.29 16.50
C MET A 324 -10.36 -3.45 16.13
N ASP A 325 -11.68 -3.23 16.22
CA ASP A 325 -12.67 -4.22 15.80
C ASP A 325 -12.62 -4.48 14.30
N SER A 326 -12.41 -3.42 13.48
CA SER A 326 -12.22 -3.54 12.05
C SER A 326 -10.95 -4.34 11.72
N LEU A 327 -9.81 -3.99 12.31
CA LEU A 327 -8.56 -4.72 12.10
C LEU A 327 -8.68 -6.21 12.47
N ARG A 328 -9.28 -6.52 13.63
CA ARG A 328 -9.52 -7.91 14.03
C ARG A 328 -10.46 -8.63 13.06
N TYR A 329 -11.54 -7.97 12.60
CA TYR A 329 -12.48 -8.53 11.63
C TYR A 329 -11.76 -8.91 10.33
N TRP A 330 -10.96 -8.02 9.77
CA TRP A 330 -10.21 -8.31 8.55
C TRP A 330 -9.19 -9.45 8.75
N VAL A 331 -8.60 -9.55 9.93
CA VAL A 331 -7.69 -10.66 10.24
C VAL A 331 -8.43 -11.96 10.50
N THR A 332 -9.46 -11.97 11.34
CA THR A 332 -10.07 -13.23 11.83
C THR A 332 -11.17 -13.77 10.92
N GLU A 333 -11.93 -12.88 10.27
CA GLU A 333 -13.07 -13.26 9.42
C GLU A 333 -12.72 -13.25 7.92
N MET A 334 -11.90 -12.28 7.51
CA MET A 334 -11.52 -12.09 6.11
C MET A 334 -10.15 -12.71 5.79
N HIS A 335 -9.43 -13.19 6.78
CA HIS A 335 -8.13 -13.88 6.71
C HIS A 335 -6.98 -13.07 6.09
N VAL A 336 -7.01 -11.75 6.13
CA VAL A 336 -5.89 -10.94 5.62
C VAL A 336 -4.64 -11.07 6.49
N ASP A 337 -3.46 -10.90 5.90
CA ASP A 337 -2.16 -11.19 6.50
C ASP A 337 -1.41 -9.93 6.96
N GLY A 338 -1.96 -8.77 6.68
CA GLY A 338 -1.34 -7.52 7.09
C GLY A 338 -2.09 -6.28 6.62
N PHE A 339 -1.55 -5.13 7.04
CA PHE A 339 -2.10 -3.82 6.70
C PHE A 339 -0.97 -2.84 6.37
N ARG A 340 -1.18 -2.01 5.37
CA ARG A 340 -0.47 -0.77 5.14
C ARG A 340 -1.38 0.38 5.56
N PHE A 341 -0.94 1.19 6.51
CA PHE A 341 -1.74 2.29 7.05
C PHE A 341 -1.40 3.58 6.32
N ASP A 342 -2.38 4.09 5.59
CA ASP A 342 -2.34 5.39 4.93
C ASP A 342 -2.15 6.50 5.96
N LEU A 343 -1.25 7.46 5.66
CA LEU A 343 -0.92 8.60 6.52
C LEU A 343 -0.82 8.21 8.00
N ALA A 344 -0.04 7.18 8.31
CA ALA A 344 -0.02 6.57 9.64
C ALA A 344 0.44 7.52 10.76
N ALA A 345 1.16 8.59 10.42
CA ALA A 345 1.52 9.64 11.39
C ALA A 345 0.28 10.33 11.97
N THR A 346 -0.78 10.54 11.18
CA THR A 346 -2.06 11.10 11.66
C THR A 346 -2.70 10.24 12.75
N LEU A 347 -2.62 8.90 12.65
CA LEU A 347 -3.18 7.97 13.65
C LEU A 347 -2.46 8.04 15.00
N ALA A 348 -1.22 8.52 14.99
CA ALA A 348 -0.40 8.70 16.18
C ALA A 348 -0.52 10.09 16.81
N ARG A 349 -1.29 11.02 16.26
CA ARG A 349 -1.50 12.36 16.77
C ARG A 349 -2.56 12.37 17.87
N GLN A 350 -2.15 12.42 19.13
CA GLN A 350 -3.09 12.58 20.25
C GLN A 350 -3.56 14.04 20.40
N PHE A 351 -2.63 15.01 20.33
CA PHE A 351 -2.93 16.45 20.34
C PHE A 351 -2.48 17.08 19.02
N HIS A 352 -1.28 17.60 18.94
CA HIS A 352 -0.73 18.21 17.72
C HIS A 352 0.45 17.41 17.17
N GLU A 353 1.28 16.90 18.05
CA GLU A 353 2.49 16.18 17.71
C GLU A 353 2.22 14.69 17.53
N VAL A 354 3.06 14.05 16.71
CA VAL A 354 3.09 12.59 16.57
C VAL A 354 3.70 11.97 17.81
N ASP A 355 2.99 11.05 18.44
CA ASP A 355 3.41 10.41 19.69
C ASP A 355 3.61 8.91 19.49
N ARG A 356 4.85 8.43 19.67
CA ARG A 356 5.20 7.00 19.58
C ARG A 356 4.53 6.14 20.67
N LEU A 357 4.04 6.76 21.74
CA LEU A 357 3.29 6.14 22.83
C LEU A 357 1.80 6.47 22.75
N SER A 358 1.31 6.77 21.56
CA SER A 358 -0.11 7.04 21.36
C SER A 358 -0.96 5.81 21.68
N SER A 359 -2.20 6.05 22.11
CA SER A 359 -3.16 4.98 22.41
C SER A 359 -3.37 4.05 21.22
N PHE A 360 -3.31 4.55 19.99
CA PHE A 360 -3.41 3.73 18.78
C PHE A 360 -2.26 2.71 18.70
N PHE A 361 -1.01 3.14 18.86
CA PHE A 361 0.13 2.23 18.83
C PHE A 361 0.11 1.23 19.98
N ASP A 362 -0.25 1.67 21.18
CA ASP A 362 -0.34 0.79 22.33
C ASP A 362 -1.38 -0.31 22.13
N LEU A 363 -2.56 0.03 21.61
CA LEU A 363 -3.62 -0.91 21.32
C LEU A 363 -3.21 -1.92 20.24
N VAL A 364 -2.61 -1.47 19.15
CA VAL A 364 -2.16 -2.35 18.06
C VAL A 364 -1.05 -3.29 18.54
N GLN A 365 -0.07 -2.77 19.28
CA GLN A 365 1.09 -3.56 19.71
C GLN A 365 0.74 -4.63 20.75
N GLN A 366 -0.21 -4.37 21.63
CA GLN A 366 -0.61 -5.32 22.68
C GLN A 366 -1.70 -6.30 22.24
N ASP A 367 -2.36 -6.05 21.10
CA ASP A 367 -3.44 -6.89 20.61
C ASP A 367 -2.92 -8.25 20.13
N PRO A 368 -3.45 -9.38 20.69
CA PRO A 368 -2.92 -10.71 20.39
C PRO A 368 -3.20 -11.20 18.95
N VAL A 369 -4.05 -10.52 18.21
CA VAL A 369 -4.41 -10.82 16.82
C VAL A 369 -3.68 -9.88 15.87
N VAL A 370 -3.88 -8.58 16.04
CA VAL A 370 -3.37 -7.55 15.11
C VAL A 370 -1.85 -7.45 15.17
N SER A 371 -1.23 -7.61 16.34
CA SER A 371 0.23 -7.59 16.47
C SER A 371 0.96 -8.74 15.76
N GLN A 372 0.23 -9.78 15.33
CA GLN A 372 0.81 -10.98 14.71
C GLN A 372 0.80 -10.96 13.17
N VAL A 373 0.22 -9.94 12.56
CA VAL A 373 0.21 -9.76 11.10
C VAL A 373 1.21 -8.69 10.69
N LYS A 374 1.45 -8.55 9.39
CA LYS A 374 2.34 -7.51 8.87
C LYS A 374 1.74 -6.12 9.10
N LEU A 375 2.52 -5.24 9.73
CA LEU A 375 2.14 -3.86 10.02
C LEU A 375 3.10 -2.93 9.28
N ILE A 376 2.59 -2.25 8.28
CA ILE A 376 3.35 -1.35 7.42
C ILE A 376 2.80 0.05 7.58
N ALA A 377 3.65 1.03 7.86
CA ALA A 377 3.25 2.41 7.95
C ALA A 377 3.63 3.17 6.68
N GLU A 378 2.75 4.02 6.21
CA GLU A 378 3.14 5.21 5.48
C GLU A 378 3.56 6.26 6.52
N PRO A 379 4.87 6.49 6.71
CA PRO A 379 5.36 7.17 7.91
C PRO A 379 5.39 8.70 7.75
N TRP A 380 4.33 9.28 7.19
CA TRP A 380 4.15 10.74 7.08
C TRP A 380 2.67 11.14 7.11
N ASP A 381 2.43 12.43 7.23
CA ASP A 381 1.18 13.12 6.97
C ASP A 381 1.46 14.57 6.50
N VAL A 382 0.42 15.36 6.21
CA VAL A 382 0.58 16.74 5.71
C VAL A 382 0.67 17.78 6.83
N GLY A 383 0.57 17.36 8.09
CA GLY A 383 0.69 18.26 9.26
C GLY A 383 2.13 18.62 9.59
N GLU A 384 2.31 19.65 10.43
CA GLU A 384 3.62 20.03 10.94
C GLU A 384 4.30 18.84 11.65
N GLY A 385 5.59 18.60 11.36
CA GLY A 385 6.34 17.46 11.89
C GLY A 385 5.84 16.10 11.40
N GLY A 386 5.07 16.04 10.31
CA GLY A 386 4.43 14.83 9.82
C GLY A 386 5.38 13.78 9.24
N TYR A 387 6.59 14.14 8.79
CA TYR A 387 7.54 13.18 8.22
C TYR A 387 8.28 12.40 9.33
N GLN A 388 7.94 11.12 9.50
CA GLN A 388 8.32 10.29 10.64
C GLN A 388 9.08 9.01 10.25
N VAL A 389 9.73 8.98 9.09
CA VAL A 389 10.55 7.83 8.67
C VAL A 389 11.65 7.55 9.69
N GLY A 390 11.68 6.33 10.23
CA GLY A 390 12.59 5.91 11.30
C GLY A 390 12.01 6.04 12.71
N ASN A 391 10.81 6.61 12.88
CA ASN A 391 10.27 6.95 14.22
C ASN A 391 9.09 6.07 14.66
N PHE A 392 8.71 5.05 13.91
CA PHE A 392 7.63 4.12 14.30
C PHE A 392 8.10 3.09 15.35
N PRO A 393 7.17 2.51 16.13
CA PRO A 393 7.50 1.51 17.14
C PRO A 393 8.11 0.21 16.55
N PRO A 394 8.80 -0.62 17.36
CA PRO A 394 9.59 -1.76 16.86
C PRO A 394 8.85 -2.83 16.05
N LEU A 395 7.53 -3.01 16.24
CA LEU A 395 6.74 -3.99 15.45
C LEU A 395 6.42 -3.52 14.03
N TRP A 396 6.57 -2.20 13.78
CA TRP A 396 6.18 -1.60 12.52
C TRP A 396 7.32 -1.66 11.50
N THR A 397 6.95 -1.94 10.27
CA THR A 397 7.78 -1.64 9.09
C THR A 397 7.27 -0.35 8.45
N GLU A 398 8.11 0.29 7.67
CA GLU A 398 7.81 1.61 7.11
C GLU A 398 8.12 1.65 5.62
N TRP A 399 7.25 2.27 4.84
CA TRP A 399 7.61 2.72 3.51
C TRP A 399 8.77 3.69 3.59
N ASN A 400 9.94 3.29 3.09
CA ASN A 400 11.16 4.08 3.25
C ASN A 400 11.30 5.12 2.13
N GLY A 401 10.74 6.31 2.33
CA GLY A 401 10.85 7.42 1.39
C GLY A 401 12.28 7.89 1.16
N LYS A 402 13.18 7.76 2.16
CA LYS A 402 14.60 8.08 1.98
C LYS A 402 15.30 7.08 1.04
N TYR A 403 14.94 5.80 1.12
CA TYR A 403 15.41 4.81 0.16
C TYR A 403 15.01 5.20 -1.27
N ARG A 404 13.72 5.43 -1.50
CA ARG A 404 13.17 5.84 -2.79
C ARG A 404 13.92 7.03 -3.36
N ASP A 405 14.04 8.09 -2.58
CA ASP A 405 14.64 9.35 -3.03
C ASP A 405 16.14 9.20 -3.33
N THR A 406 16.87 8.48 -2.48
CA THR A 406 18.31 8.26 -2.64
C THR A 406 18.63 7.40 -3.89
N VAL A 407 17.83 6.34 -4.14
CA VAL A 407 18.02 5.49 -5.32
C VAL A 407 17.71 6.24 -6.61
N ARG A 408 16.67 7.08 -6.60
CA ARG A 408 16.35 7.96 -7.73
C ARG A 408 17.47 8.97 -8.00
N ASP A 409 17.98 9.62 -6.95
CA ASP A 409 19.09 10.58 -7.05
C ASP A 409 20.37 9.94 -7.56
N LEU A 410 20.69 8.72 -7.12
CA LEU A 410 21.85 7.98 -7.62
C LEU A 410 21.76 7.79 -9.14
N TRP A 411 20.67 7.18 -9.62
CA TRP A 411 20.56 6.80 -11.03
C TRP A 411 20.36 7.98 -11.98
N ARG A 412 19.82 9.11 -11.52
CA ARG A 412 19.84 10.35 -12.30
C ARG A 412 21.19 11.07 -12.23
N GLY A 413 22.08 10.62 -11.34
CA GLY A 413 23.47 11.08 -11.24
C GLY A 413 23.67 12.36 -10.46
N GLU A 414 22.87 12.57 -9.40
CA GLU A 414 23.07 13.67 -8.48
C GLU A 414 24.41 13.55 -7.73
N PRO A 415 25.07 14.68 -7.46
CA PRO A 415 26.32 14.66 -6.71
C PRO A 415 26.08 14.32 -5.23
N ARG A 416 27.10 13.75 -4.55
CA ARG A 416 27.09 13.45 -3.11
C ARG A 416 26.07 12.42 -2.66
N THR A 417 25.60 11.54 -3.54
CA THR A 417 24.59 10.52 -3.21
C THR A 417 25.20 9.21 -2.72
N LEU A 418 26.47 8.96 -3.02
CA LEU A 418 27.09 7.64 -2.90
C LEU A 418 27.11 7.12 -1.46
N ALA A 419 27.46 7.96 -0.47
CA ALA A 419 27.52 7.57 0.94
C ALA A 419 26.14 7.27 1.51
N GLU A 420 25.12 8.07 1.17
CA GLU A 420 23.75 7.81 1.60
C GLU A 420 23.19 6.56 0.92
N PHE A 421 23.48 6.35 -0.35
CA PHE A 421 23.09 5.16 -1.07
C PHE A 421 23.65 3.88 -0.43
N ALA A 422 24.91 3.89 0.00
CA ALA A 422 25.51 2.76 0.72
C ALA A 422 24.68 2.42 2.00
N GLY A 423 24.27 3.41 2.76
CA GLY A 423 23.38 3.23 3.91
C GLY A 423 22.01 2.65 3.52
N ARG A 424 21.43 3.14 2.42
CA ARG A 424 20.12 2.65 1.92
C ARG A 424 20.22 1.21 1.41
N LEU A 425 21.26 0.90 0.64
CA LEU A 425 21.53 -0.45 0.11
C LEU A 425 21.65 -1.49 1.22
N THR A 426 22.21 -1.11 2.36
CA THR A 426 22.46 -2.00 3.50
C THR A 426 21.35 -2.05 4.55
N GLY A 427 20.17 -1.49 4.25
CA GLY A 427 18.98 -1.60 5.10
C GLY A 427 18.75 -0.43 6.04
N SER A 428 19.39 0.74 5.80
CA SER A 428 19.14 2.00 6.52
C SER A 428 19.35 1.88 8.04
N SER A 429 20.52 1.42 8.46
CA SER A 429 20.87 1.22 9.87
C SER A 429 20.77 2.53 10.70
N ASP A 430 21.04 3.68 10.09
CA ASP A 430 20.88 5.01 10.67
C ASP A 430 19.44 5.36 11.07
N LEU A 431 18.45 4.68 10.47
CA LEU A 431 17.02 4.88 10.75
C LEU A 431 16.47 3.86 11.77
N TYR A 432 17.00 2.65 11.78
CA TYR A 432 16.31 1.53 12.44
C TYR A 432 17.13 0.82 13.52
N GLN A 433 18.46 0.89 13.49
CA GLN A 433 19.29 0.07 14.35
C GLN A 433 19.23 0.51 15.81
N ASP A 434 19.24 1.80 16.09
CA ASP A 434 19.25 2.35 17.44
C ASP A 434 17.94 2.09 18.19
N ASP A 435 16.83 1.89 17.47
CA ASP A 435 15.53 1.52 18.02
C ASP A 435 15.37 0.00 18.20
N GLY A 436 16.41 -0.80 17.97
CA GLY A 436 16.39 -2.25 18.06
C GLY A 436 15.66 -2.92 16.90
N ARG A 437 15.29 -2.18 15.86
CA ARG A 437 14.72 -2.73 14.61
C ARG A 437 15.83 -3.30 13.72
N ARG A 438 15.45 -4.00 12.67
CA ARG A 438 16.33 -4.72 11.76
C ARG A 438 16.23 -4.16 10.34
N PRO A 439 17.06 -4.58 9.37
CA PRO A 439 16.92 -4.15 7.97
C PRO A 439 15.52 -4.33 7.42
N LEU A 440 14.78 -5.32 7.92
CA LEU A 440 13.41 -5.64 7.52
C LEU A 440 12.37 -4.59 7.90
N ALA A 441 12.72 -3.60 8.75
CA ALA A 441 11.85 -2.46 9.04
C ALA A 441 11.67 -1.55 7.81
N SER A 442 12.60 -1.61 6.85
CA SER A 442 12.56 -0.87 5.61
C SER A 442 11.77 -1.61 4.55
N ILE A 443 10.58 -1.10 4.18
CA ILE A 443 9.93 -1.46 2.93
C ILE A 443 10.56 -0.57 1.86
N ASN A 444 11.36 -1.19 1.00
CA ASN A 444 12.06 -0.52 -0.08
C ASN A 444 11.18 -0.43 -1.32
N PHE A 445 11.09 0.73 -1.92
CA PHE A 445 10.39 0.92 -3.18
C PHE A 445 11.05 2.04 -3.98
N THR A 446 10.91 1.99 -5.28
CA THR A 446 11.35 3.06 -6.19
C THR A 446 10.16 3.82 -6.75
N THR A 447 9.02 3.17 -6.82
CA THR A 447 7.73 3.64 -7.33
C THR A 447 6.60 3.03 -6.51
N CYS A 448 5.46 3.70 -6.47
CA CYS A 448 4.20 3.23 -5.90
C CYS A 448 3.03 3.84 -6.67
N HIS A 449 1.80 3.65 -6.20
CA HIS A 449 0.62 4.27 -6.82
C HIS A 449 0.71 5.80 -6.91
N ASP A 450 1.31 6.44 -5.91
CA ASP A 450 1.51 7.90 -5.87
C ASP A 450 2.87 8.28 -6.45
N GLY A 451 2.86 9.05 -7.51
CA GLY A 451 4.03 9.45 -8.27
C GLY A 451 4.11 8.82 -9.66
N PHE A 452 5.26 8.94 -10.30
CA PHE A 452 5.50 8.32 -11.60
C PHE A 452 5.62 6.81 -11.50
N THR A 453 5.15 6.10 -12.54
CA THR A 453 5.50 4.70 -12.79
C THR A 453 6.98 4.57 -13.10
N LEU A 454 7.54 3.36 -13.10
CA LEU A 454 8.95 3.14 -13.43
C LEU A 454 9.29 3.64 -14.85
N HIS A 455 8.42 3.40 -15.81
CA HIS A 455 8.57 3.92 -17.18
C HIS A 455 8.55 5.46 -17.21
N ASP A 456 7.57 6.07 -16.53
CA ASP A 456 7.40 7.52 -16.57
C ASP A 456 8.53 8.23 -15.83
N MET A 457 9.09 7.61 -14.79
CA MET A 457 10.23 8.14 -14.03
C MET A 457 11.50 8.28 -14.87
N VAL A 458 11.66 7.46 -15.91
CA VAL A 458 12.79 7.55 -16.85
C VAL A 458 12.44 8.27 -18.17
N SER A 459 11.19 8.75 -18.28
CA SER A 459 10.66 9.35 -19.52
C SER A 459 10.19 10.80 -19.36
N TYR A 460 9.88 11.23 -18.14
CA TYR A 460 9.32 12.56 -17.86
C TYR A 460 10.08 13.26 -16.73
N ASN A 461 10.44 14.51 -16.94
CA ASN A 461 10.90 15.39 -15.86
C ASN A 461 9.73 16.11 -15.21
N ASP A 462 8.76 16.52 -16.01
CA ASP A 462 7.61 17.29 -15.58
C ASP A 462 6.33 16.43 -15.59
N LYS A 463 5.50 16.57 -14.55
CA LYS A 463 4.20 15.90 -14.47
C LYS A 463 3.22 16.39 -15.54
N ARG A 464 2.31 15.50 -15.95
CA ARG A 464 1.27 15.76 -16.95
C ARG A 464 -0.11 15.32 -16.43
N ASN A 465 -0.61 16.04 -15.42
CA ASN A 465 -1.87 15.74 -14.73
C ASN A 465 -3.07 16.52 -15.31
N ASP A 466 -2.98 17.04 -16.54
CA ASP A 466 -4.04 17.85 -17.14
C ASP A 466 -5.38 17.10 -17.20
N ALA A 467 -5.34 15.77 -17.39
CA ALA A 467 -6.52 14.91 -17.39
C ALA A 467 -7.31 14.91 -16.06
N ASN A 468 -6.67 15.29 -14.95
CA ASN A 468 -7.31 15.38 -13.63
C ASN A 468 -8.18 16.65 -13.47
N GLY A 469 -8.08 17.61 -14.41
CA GLY A 469 -8.88 18.83 -14.38
C GLY A 469 -8.50 19.84 -13.30
N GLU A 470 -7.28 19.72 -12.74
CA GLU A 470 -6.76 20.60 -11.68
C GLU A 470 -5.70 21.60 -12.19
N GLY A 471 -5.56 21.72 -13.52
CA GLY A 471 -4.59 22.61 -14.16
C GLY A 471 -3.14 22.22 -13.86
N ASN A 472 -2.89 20.91 -13.75
CA ASN A 472 -1.57 20.32 -13.47
C ASN A 472 -0.92 20.80 -12.14
N ARG A 473 -1.73 21.20 -11.14
CA ARG A 473 -1.25 21.66 -9.84
C ARG A 473 -1.15 20.55 -8.80
N ASP A 474 -1.92 19.49 -8.99
CA ASP A 474 -1.98 18.29 -8.16
C ASP A 474 -0.77 17.38 -8.35
N GLY A 475 -0.53 16.48 -7.39
CA GLY A 475 0.57 15.52 -7.41
C GLY A 475 1.96 16.15 -7.14
N GLU A 476 2.96 15.30 -7.00
CA GLU A 476 4.33 15.69 -6.65
C GLU A 476 4.98 16.54 -7.75
N SER A 477 5.67 17.62 -7.35
CA SER A 477 6.39 18.49 -8.27
C SER A 477 7.90 18.19 -8.36
N HIS A 478 8.46 17.43 -7.39
CA HIS A 478 9.86 17.05 -7.31
C HIS A 478 10.02 15.55 -7.46
N ASN A 479 9.64 15.01 -8.64
CA ASN A 479 9.61 13.58 -8.92
C ASN A 479 10.95 12.85 -8.76
N ARG A 480 12.08 13.58 -8.76
CA ARG A 480 13.44 13.01 -8.82
C ARG A 480 13.58 12.04 -9.99
N SER A 481 12.90 12.35 -11.08
CA SER A 481 12.91 11.63 -12.35
C SER A 481 13.98 12.18 -13.28
N TRP A 482 14.23 11.47 -14.37
CA TRP A 482 15.08 11.91 -15.45
C TRP A 482 14.58 11.36 -16.78
N ASN A 483 14.26 12.23 -17.73
CA ASN A 483 13.70 11.87 -19.03
C ASN A 483 14.70 11.20 -20.00
N CYS A 484 15.92 10.96 -19.57
CA CYS A 484 17.01 10.37 -20.37
C CYS A 484 17.35 11.16 -21.64
N GLY A 485 17.06 12.47 -21.65
CA GLY A 485 17.43 13.40 -22.74
C GLY A 485 16.27 13.88 -23.61
N VAL A 486 15.12 13.19 -23.59
CA VAL A 486 13.92 13.57 -24.34
C VAL A 486 12.69 13.49 -23.43
N GLU A 487 11.91 14.58 -23.37
CA GLU A 487 10.71 14.64 -22.55
C GLU A 487 9.54 13.89 -23.20
N GLY A 488 9.03 12.88 -22.52
CA GLY A 488 7.91 12.08 -22.99
C GLY A 488 8.27 10.98 -23.98
N GLU A 489 7.30 10.58 -24.78
CA GLU A 489 7.46 9.51 -25.78
C GLU A 489 8.47 9.89 -26.85
N THR A 490 9.23 8.93 -27.37
CA THR A 490 10.25 9.10 -28.40
C THR A 490 10.47 7.81 -29.15
N ASP A 491 10.91 7.94 -30.43
CA ASP A 491 11.37 6.85 -31.27
C ASP A 491 12.90 6.79 -31.38
N ASP A 492 13.61 7.62 -30.63
CA ASP A 492 15.07 7.66 -30.64
C ASP A 492 15.63 6.38 -29.99
N PRO A 493 16.32 5.52 -30.73
CA PRO A 493 16.78 4.24 -30.22
C PRO A 493 17.84 4.34 -29.10
N GLU A 494 18.63 5.41 -29.09
CA GLU A 494 19.65 5.63 -28.04
C GLU A 494 18.98 6.01 -26.72
N VAL A 495 17.93 6.84 -26.80
CA VAL A 495 17.13 7.23 -25.62
C VAL A 495 16.32 6.03 -25.09
N LEU A 496 15.70 5.26 -25.98
CA LEU A 496 14.94 4.07 -25.59
C LEU A 496 15.83 3.01 -24.92
N GLU A 497 17.03 2.79 -25.45
CA GLU A 497 18.00 1.86 -24.85
C GLU A 497 18.42 2.34 -23.46
N LEU A 498 18.73 3.63 -23.29
CA LEU A 498 19.09 4.21 -22.00
C LEU A 498 17.93 4.13 -20.99
N ARG A 499 16.69 4.39 -21.41
CA ARG A 499 15.50 4.23 -20.55
C ARG A 499 15.34 2.77 -20.10
N GLY A 500 15.50 1.82 -21.01
CA GLY A 500 15.45 0.40 -20.71
C GLY A 500 16.52 0.00 -19.69
N ARG A 501 17.74 0.47 -19.87
CA ARG A 501 18.85 0.26 -18.94
C ARG A 501 18.56 0.84 -17.55
N GLN A 502 18.05 2.05 -17.50
CA GLN A 502 17.68 2.69 -16.24
C GLN A 502 16.57 1.92 -15.51
N MET A 503 15.54 1.44 -16.21
CA MET A 503 14.50 0.60 -15.60
C MET A 503 15.11 -0.69 -15.00
N ARG A 504 16.02 -1.36 -15.73
CA ARG A 504 16.75 -2.53 -15.20
C ARG A 504 17.61 -2.15 -13.99
N ASN A 505 18.28 -0.98 -13.99
CA ASN A 505 19.04 -0.49 -12.85
C ASN A 505 18.19 -0.34 -11.59
N PHE A 506 17.00 0.26 -11.70
CA PHE A 506 16.09 0.44 -10.58
C PHE A 506 15.60 -0.90 -10.01
N ILE A 507 15.18 -1.82 -10.89
CA ILE A 507 14.73 -3.16 -10.50
C ILE A 507 15.87 -3.95 -9.83
N ALA A 508 17.05 -3.96 -10.43
CA ALA A 508 18.20 -4.66 -9.87
C ALA A 508 18.60 -4.08 -8.50
N THR A 509 18.69 -2.75 -8.39
CA THR A 509 19.01 -2.09 -7.13
C THR A 509 18.01 -2.46 -6.03
N LEU A 510 16.71 -2.44 -6.35
CA LEU A 510 15.65 -2.81 -5.41
C LEU A 510 15.80 -4.25 -4.90
N MET A 511 16.06 -5.20 -5.80
CA MET A 511 16.18 -6.62 -5.44
C MET A 511 17.47 -6.97 -4.73
N LEU A 512 18.55 -6.21 -4.97
CA LEU A 512 19.87 -6.44 -4.33
C LEU A 512 20.02 -5.73 -2.99
N SER A 513 19.12 -4.80 -2.64
CA SER A 513 19.15 -4.06 -1.39
C SER A 513 18.63 -4.86 -0.20
N GLN A 514 19.22 -4.66 0.98
CA GLN A 514 18.68 -5.18 2.24
C GLN A 514 17.36 -4.48 2.59
N GLY A 515 16.44 -5.20 3.21
CA GLY A 515 15.07 -4.73 3.51
C GLY A 515 14.04 -5.60 2.81
N VAL A 516 12.82 -5.10 2.69
CA VAL A 516 11.70 -5.78 2.03
C VAL A 516 11.38 -5.05 0.73
N PRO A 517 11.57 -5.64 -0.44
CA PRO A 517 11.27 -4.98 -1.71
C PRO A 517 9.77 -4.94 -1.98
N MET A 518 9.30 -3.81 -2.50
CA MET A 518 7.96 -3.62 -3.02
C MET A 518 8.02 -3.16 -4.48
N LEU A 519 7.32 -3.87 -5.36
CA LEU A 519 7.10 -3.52 -6.77
C LEU A 519 5.71 -2.91 -6.92
N SER A 520 5.59 -1.85 -7.71
CA SER A 520 4.30 -1.34 -8.14
C SER A 520 3.81 -2.10 -9.38
N HIS A 521 2.54 -2.47 -9.38
CA HIS A 521 1.94 -3.31 -10.44
C HIS A 521 2.17 -2.74 -11.84
N GLY A 522 2.65 -3.59 -12.74
CA GLY A 522 2.95 -3.26 -14.13
C GLY A 522 4.33 -2.65 -14.38
N ASP A 523 5.10 -2.29 -13.34
CA ASP A 523 6.47 -1.78 -13.50
C ASP A 523 7.40 -2.86 -14.06
N GLU A 524 7.11 -4.12 -13.78
CA GLU A 524 7.85 -5.28 -14.31
C GLU A 524 7.80 -5.42 -15.84
N PHE A 525 6.86 -4.72 -16.49
CA PHE A 525 6.77 -4.64 -17.95
C PHE A 525 6.51 -3.21 -18.45
N ALA A 526 7.08 -2.22 -17.77
CA ALA A 526 7.10 -0.83 -18.19
C ALA A 526 5.72 -0.17 -18.37
N ARG A 527 4.81 -0.34 -17.41
CA ARG A 527 3.52 0.38 -17.39
C ARG A 527 3.75 1.89 -17.43
N THR A 528 2.98 2.60 -18.24
CA THR A 528 3.00 4.07 -18.31
C THR A 528 1.64 4.66 -17.99
N GLN A 529 1.65 5.80 -17.31
CA GLN A 529 0.52 6.71 -17.13
C GLN A 529 0.70 8.00 -17.94
N LYS A 530 1.58 7.95 -18.96
CA LYS A 530 1.87 9.06 -19.91
C LYS A 530 2.28 10.35 -19.20
N GLY A 531 3.02 10.21 -18.11
CA GLY A 531 3.49 11.32 -17.27
C GLY A 531 2.46 11.87 -16.27
N ASN A 532 1.30 11.23 -16.12
CA ASN A 532 0.40 11.53 -15.00
C ASN A 532 0.96 10.86 -13.74
N ASN A 533 1.37 11.68 -12.76
CA ASN A 533 1.93 11.18 -11.50
C ASN A 533 0.94 11.19 -10.32
N ASN A 534 -0.35 11.40 -10.61
CA ASN A 534 -1.41 11.45 -9.60
C ASN A 534 -2.74 10.93 -10.18
N ALA A 535 -2.74 9.66 -10.61
CA ALA A 535 -3.85 9.06 -11.33
C ALA A 535 -5.06 8.71 -10.43
N TYR A 536 -5.22 9.38 -9.27
CA TYR A 536 -6.24 9.07 -8.27
C TYR A 536 -7.68 9.10 -8.81
N CYS A 537 -7.92 9.90 -9.83
CA CYS A 537 -9.24 10.09 -10.46
C CYS A 537 -9.33 9.55 -11.89
N GLN A 538 -8.39 8.70 -12.31
CA GLN A 538 -8.30 8.15 -13.67
C GLN A 538 -8.76 6.67 -13.69
N ASP A 539 -10.07 6.44 -13.57
CA ASP A 539 -10.65 5.10 -13.73
C ASP A 539 -10.86 4.76 -15.20
N ASN A 540 -9.76 4.70 -15.95
CA ASN A 540 -9.74 4.46 -17.39
C ASN A 540 -8.39 3.85 -17.84
N GLU A 541 -8.21 3.69 -19.14
CA GLU A 541 -7.03 3.09 -19.76
C GLU A 541 -5.71 3.82 -19.44
N LEU A 542 -5.74 5.05 -18.94
CA LEU A 542 -4.52 5.75 -18.51
C LEU A 542 -3.89 5.08 -17.28
N ALA A 543 -4.73 4.58 -16.36
CA ALA A 543 -4.29 3.96 -15.10
C ALA A 543 -4.37 2.44 -15.10
N TRP A 544 -5.25 1.84 -15.92
CA TRP A 544 -5.36 0.40 -16.01
C TRP A 544 -4.14 -0.23 -16.69
N ILE A 545 -3.81 -1.45 -16.31
CA ILE A 545 -2.63 -2.15 -16.84
C ILE A 545 -2.89 -2.66 -18.25
N HIS A 546 -2.06 -2.24 -19.17
CA HIS A 546 -1.96 -2.81 -20.51
C HIS A 546 -0.97 -3.99 -20.48
N TRP A 547 -1.49 -5.20 -20.51
CA TRP A 547 -0.67 -6.42 -20.50
C TRP A 547 0.11 -6.55 -21.80
N PRO A 548 1.38 -7.02 -21.75
CA PRO A 548 2.14 -7.27 -22.99
C PRO A 548 1.51 -8.40 -23.80
N ASP A 549 1.42 -8.19 -25.11
CA ASP A 549 0.99 -9.22 -26.05
C ASP A 549 2.15 -10.20 -26.30
N PRO A 550 1.97 -11.51 -26.07
CA PRO A 550 3.05 -12.49 -26.28
C PRO A 550 3.52 -12.57 -27.74
N ASP A 551 2.67 -12.25 -28.69
CA ASP A 551 2.94 -12.40 -30.12
C ASP A 551 3.28 -11.08 -30.83
N ALA A 552 3.08 -9.92 -30.17
CA ALA A 552 3.37 -8.61 -30.79
C ALA A 552 4.88 -8.29 -30.73
N PRO A 553 5.52 -8.01 -31.88
CA PRO A 553 6.93 -7.61 -31.91
C PRO A 553 7.21 -6.32 -31.08
N ASP A 554 6.28 -5.38 -31.10
CA ASP A 554 6.42 -4.10 -30.39
C ASP A 554 6.47 -4.27 -28.85
N ASP A 555 6.00 -5.40 -28.34
CA ASP A 555 6.06 -5.74 -26.90
C ASP A 555 7.32 -6.54 -26.50
N GLU A 556 8.29 -6.75 -27.38
CA GLU A 556 9.51 -7.48 -27.07
C GLU A 556 10.27 -6.88 -25.90
N PHE A 557 10.43 -5.57 -25.89
CA PHE A 557 11.08 -4.86 -24.78
C PHE A 557 10.36 -5.11 -23.43
N ARG A 558 9.03 -5.05 -23.43
CA ARG A 558 8.19 -5.26 -22.21
C ARG A 558 8.30 -6.69 -21.70
N ARG A 559 8.33 -7.67 -22.59
CA ARG A 559 8.54 -9.08 -22.25
C ARG A 559 9.95 -9.31 -21.68
N ASN A 560 10.97 -8.72 -22.27
CA ASN A 560 12.34 -8.82 -21.81
C ASN A 560 12.50 -8.18 -20.40
N LEU A 561 11.86 -7.06 -20.15
CA LEU A 561 11.87 -6.41 -18.83
C LEU A 561 11.14 -7.27 -17.78
N LEU A 562 10.03 -7.92 -18.14
CA LEU A 562 9.33 -8.86 -17.27
C LEU A 562 10.25 -10.05 -16.90
N GLU A 563 10.92 -10.64 -17.89
CA GLU A 563 11.84 -11.76 -17.64
C GLU A 563 13.05 -11.35 -16.80
N PHE A 564 13.58 -10.16 -17.06
CA PHE A 564 14.62 -9.56 -16.24
C PHE A 564 14.15 -9.39 -14.79
N THR A 565 12.97 -8.80 -14.58
CA THR A 565 12.39 -8.59 -13.25
C THR A 565 12.19 -9.92 -12.52
N ARG A 566 11.62 -10.92 -13.19
CA ARG A 566 11.46 -12.28 -12.68
C ARG A 566 12.80 -12.84 -12.21
N SER A 567 13.79 -12.77 -13.06
CA SER A 567 15.12 -13.30 -12.76
C SER A 567 15.78 -12.61 -11.56
N MET A 568 15.60 -11.29 -11.40
CA MET A 568 16.12 -10.54 -10.26
C MET A 568 15.39 -10.88 -8.95
N VAL A 569 14.08 -11.09 -9.00
CA VAL A 569 13.31 -11.53 -7.81
C VAL A 569 13.78 -12.93 -7.37
N TRP A 570 13.96 -13.86 -8.33
CA TRP A 570 14.43 -15.20 -8.01
C TRP A 570 15.89 -15.20 -7.54
N LEU A 571 16.79 -14.41 -8.12
CA LEU A 571 18.14 -14.22 -7.62
C LEU A 571 18.15 -13.82 -6.14
N ARG A 572 17.32 -12.84 -5.76
CA ARG A 572 17.16 -12.44 -4.35
C ARG A 572 16.64 -13.59 -3.48
N ARG A 573 15.63 -14.34 -3.96
CA ARG A 573 15.02 -15.45 -3.21
C ARG A 573 15.98 -16.59 -2.96
N ASP A 574 16.84 -16.87 -3.93
CA ASP A 574 17.82 -17.97 -3.85
C ASP A 574 19.02 -17.63 -2.97
N HIS A 575 19.36 -16.34 -2.85
CA HIS A 575 20.56 -15.90 -2.15
C HIS A 575 20.25 -15.15 -0.85
N PRO A 576 20.44 -15.81 0.33
CA PRO A 576 20.26 -15.20 1.66
C PRO A 576 21.07 -13.93 1.90
N VAL A 577 22.22 -13.76 1.25
CA VAL A 577 23.07 -12.59 1.41
C VAL A 577 22.37 -11.28 1.04
N PHE A 578 21.36 -11.29 0.15
CA PHE A 578 20.56 -10.11 -0.22
C PHE A 578 19.37 -9.85 0.70
N ARG A 579 19.07 -10.74 1.63
CA ARG A 579 17.89 -10.67 2.50
C ARG A 579 18.21 -11.02 3.95
N ARG A 580 19.27 -10.40 4.47
CA ARG A 580 19.76 -10.60 5.84
C ARG A 580 18.77 -10.09 6.88
N ARG A 581 18.74 -10.76 8.02
CA ARG A 581 17.93 -10.36 9.18
C ARG A 581 18.67 -9.44 10.15
N ARG A 582 19.99 -9.23 9.94
CA ARG A 582 20.85 -8.36 10.76
C ARG A 582 21.61 -7.40 9.86
N PHE A 583 21.90 -6.23 10.38
CA PHE A 583 22.76 -5.27 9.70
C PHE A 583 24.18 -5.83 9.54
N PHE A 584 24.87 -5.35 8.54
CA PHE A 584 26.29 -5.62 8.36
C PHE A 584 27.10 -4.95 9.48
N HIS A 585 28.21 -5.58 9.85
CA HIS A 585 29.10 -5.08 10.88
C HIS A 585 30.41 -4.52 10.34
N GLY A 586 30.75 -4.79 9.07
CA GLY A 586 32.03 -4.41 8.47
C GLY A 586 33.21 -5.06 9.14
N ARG A 587 33.03 -6.27 9.70
CA ARG A 587 34.08 -7.03 10.41
C ARG A 587 34.06 -8.50 10.00
N PRO A 588 35.24 -9.19 10.10
CA PRO A 588 35.27 -10.64 9.95
C PRO A 588 34.33 -11.32 10.95
N VAL A 589 33.65 -12.38 10.50
CA VAL A 589 32.80 -13.21 11.36
C VAL A 589 33.61 -14.39 11.85
N GLU A 590 33.64 -14.63 13.16
CA GLU A 590 34.37 -15.75 13.78
C GLU A 590 33.95 -17.11 13.14
N GLY A 591 34.93 -17.91 12.77
CA GLY A 591 34.72 -19.22 12.16
C GLY A 591 34.52 -19.20 10.65
N THR A 592 34.76 -18.09 9.96
CA THR A 592 34.88 -18.03 8.49
C THR A 592 36.32 -18.44 8.11
N HIS A 593 36.48 -19.11 6.96
CA HIS A 593 37.79 -19.53 6.47
C HIS A 593 38.68 -18.40 5.94
N ASP A 594 38.04 -17.27 5.56
CA ASP A 594 38.68 -16.24 4.72
C ASP A 594 39.13 -15.01 5.50
N GLU A 595 38.81 -14.85 6.81
CA GLU A 595 39.05 -13.65 7.62
C GLU A 595 38.52 -12.35 7.00
N LEU A 596 37.69 -12.45 5.94
CA LEU A 596 37.09 -11.29 5.25
C LEU A 596 35.89 -10.75 6.02
N SER A 597 35.71 -9.45 5.93
CA SER A 597 34.49 -8.76 6.47
C SER A 597 33.22 -9.25 5.80
N ASP A 598 32.11 -9.13 6.48
CA ASP A 598 30.79 -9.47 5.93
C ASP A 598 30.36 -8.52 4.78
N ILE A 599 30.94 -7.31 4.73
CA ILE A 599 30.80 -6.33 3.64
C ILE A 599 32.09 -5.52 3.50
N ALA A 600 32.47 -5.16 2.27
CA ALA A 600 33.55 -4.22 1.97
C ALA A 600 33.20 -3.34 0.75
N TRP A 601 33.81 -2.18 0.66
CA TRP A 601 33.54 -1.16 -0.33
C TRP A 601 34.79 -0.74 -1.05
N PHE A 602 34.73 -0.66 -2.39
CA PHE A 602 35.88 -0.37 -3.23
C PHE A 602 35.59 0.75 -4.23
N THR A 603 36.65 1.50 -4.54
CA THR A 603 36.63 2.41 -5.70
C THR A 603 36.63 1.60 -7.00
N PRO A 604 36.37 2.23 -8.16
CA PRO A 604 36.50 1.54 -9.46
C PRO A 604 37.87 0.93 -9.68
N GLU A 605 38.94 1.50 -9.10
CA GLU A 605 40.32 0.98 -9.21
C GLU A 605 40.56 -0.26 -8.32
N GLY A 606 39.52 -0.77 -7.61
CA GLY A 606 39.62 -1.94 -6.73
C GLY A 606 40.31 -1.67 -5.40
N GLN A 607 40.45 -0.41 -5.00
CA GLN A 607 41.03 -0.04 -3.69
C GLN A 607 39.89 0.16 -2.68
N GLU A 608 40.11 -0.30 -1.42
CA GLU A 608 39.14 -0.11 -0.35
C GLU A 608 38.84 1.41 -0.16
N MET A 609 37.56 1.76 -0.07
CA MET A 609 37.12 3.15 0.03
C MET A 609 37.53 3.78 1.36
N THR A 610 38.20 4.93 1.27
CA THR A 610 38.59 5.75 2.43
C THR A 610 37.51 6.80 2.74
N GLN A 611 37.64 7.45 3.90
CA GLN A 611 36.76 8.58 4.26
C GLN A 611 36.74 9.69 3.20
N ARG A 612 37.88 9.92 2.51
CA ARG A 612 37.99 10.90 1.44
C ARG A 612 37.13 10.51 0.23
N ASP A 613 37.10 9.22 -0.10
CA ASP A 613 36.32 8.72 -1.25
C ASP A 613 34.83 8.85 -0.99
N TRP A 614 34.38 8.55 0.24
CA TRP A 614 32.99 8.78 0.65
C TRP A 614 32.56 10.24 0.63
N GLN A 615 33.48 11.17 0.84
CA GLN A 615 33.21 12.64 0.83
C GLN A 615 33.37 13.25 -0.56
N ALA A 616 33.84 12.52 -1.56
CA ALA A 616 34.07 13.03 -2.90
C ALA A 616 32.72 13.33 -3.60
N ALA A 617 32.42 14.63 -3.79
CA ALA A 617 31.15 15.06 -4.34
C ALA A 617 30.88 14.56 -5.78
N HIS A 618 31.92 14.25 -6.52
CA HIS A 618 31.88 13.79 -7.91
C HIS A 618 31.86 12.26 -8.04
N ALA A 619 32.08 11.53 -6.96
CA ALA A 619 32.07 10.06 -6.98
C ALA A 619 30.64 9.55 -7.27
N LYS A 620 30.51 8.75 -8.33
CA LYS A 620 29.25 8.16 -8.80
C LYS A 620 29.39 6.66 -9.12
N ALA A 621 30.50 6.07 -8.71
CA ALA A 621 30.81 4.68 -9.01
C ALA A 621 31.46 4.01 -7.82
N MET A 622 31.13 2.76 -7.57
CA MET A 622 31.69 1.94 -6.49
C MET A 622 31.48 0.46 -6.73
N THR A 623 32.28 -0.39 -6.08
CA THR A 623 32.07 -1.82 -5.96
C THR A 623 31.73 -2.18 -4.50
N VAL A 624 30.73 -3.03 -4.32
CA VAL A 624 30.33 -3.56 -3.02
C VAL A 624 30.60 -5.06 -3.00
N PHE A 625 31.41 -5.51 -2.06
CA PHE A 625 31.60 -6.95 -1.79
C PHE A 625 30.63 -7.39 -0.69
N LEU A 626 29.86 -8.44 -0.97
CA LEU A 626 29.00 -9.12 -0.01
C LEU A 626 29.52 -10.55 0.23
N ASN A 627 29.89 -10.83 1.47
CA ASN A 627 30.45 -12.12 1.84
C ASN A 627 29.35 -13.12 2.23
N GLY A 628 29.03 -14.06 1.34
CA GLY A 628 28.06 -15.11 1.60
C GLY A 628 28.49 -16.11 2.68
N GLN A 629 29.81 -16.20 2.98
CA GLN A 629 30.33 -17.05 4.07
C GLN A 629 30.21 -16.37 5.45
N ALA A 630 29.95 -15.06 5.50
CA ALA A 630 29.90 -14.26 6.73
C ALA A 630 28.48 -13.86 7.14
N ILE A 631 27.48 -14.69 6.86
CA ILE A 631 26.12 -14.49 7.34
C ILE A 631 26.07 -14.85 8.82
N SER A 632 25.80 -13.85 9.68
CA SER A 632 25.90 -13.97 11.15
C SER A 632 24.66 -14.56 11.81
N GLU A 633 23.52 -14.56 11.13
CA GLU A 633 22.28 -15.14 11.64
C GLU A 633 22.16 -16.63 11.38
N PRO A 634 21.66 -17.40 12.36
CA PRO A 634 21.43 -18.83 12.18
C PRO A 634 20.17 -19.11 11.34
N GLY A 635 20.10 -20.26 10.71
CA GLY A 635 18.90 -20.80 10.11
C GLY A 635 17.84 -21.22 11.15
N PRO A 636 16.65 -21.68 10.71
CA PRO A 636 15.52 -22.01 11.59
C PRO A 636 15.82 -23.10 12.63
N ARG A 637 16.82 -23.94 12.39
CA ARG A 637 17.26 -25.02 13.29
C ARG A 637 18.57 -24.71 14.02
N GLY A 638 19.04 -23.44 13.95
CA GLY A 638 20.32 -23.02 14.53
C GLY A 638 21.55 -23.36 13.67
N GLU A 639 21.33 -23.86 12.45
CA GLU A 639 22.42 -24.15 11.49
C GLU A 639 23.03 -22.85 10.96
N ARG A 640 24.30 -22.94 10.57
CA ARG A 640 24.98 -21.83 9.89
C ARG A 640 24.37 -21.63 8.49
N ILE A 641 24.03 -20.40 8.15
CA ILE A 641 23.66 -20.02 6.80
C ILE A 641 24.94 -19.64 6.04
N THR A 642 25.13 -20.21 4.87
CA THR A 642 26.20 -19.85 3.93
C THR A 642 25.57 -19.62 2.56
N ASP A 643 26.21 -18.80 1.75
CA ASP A 643 25.75 -18.40 0.42
C ASP A 643 26.99 -18.14 -0.48
N ASP A 644 26.74 -17.98 -1.75
CA ASP A 644 27.70 -17.42 -2.69
C ASP A 644 28.07 -15.99 -2.28
N SER A 645 29.27 -15.55 -2.63
CA SER A 645 29.72 -14.17 -2.44
C SER A 645 29.50 -13.35 -3.72
N PHE A 646 29.26 -12.05 -3.56
CA PHE A 646 28.92 -11.17 -4.68
C PHE A 646 29.75 -9.90 -4.70
N LEU A 647 30.05 -9.41 -5.90
CA LEU A 647 30.53 -8.06 -6.17
C LEU A 647 29.45 -7.31 -6.96
N LEU A 648 28.97 -6.20 -6.39
CA LEU A 648 27.99 -5.33 -7.03
C LEU A 648 28.74 -4.07 -7.51
N MET A 649 28.91 -3.93 -8.82
CA MET A 649 29.63 -2.82 -9.45
C MET A 649 28.62 -1.80 -9.98
N PHE A 650 28.52 -0.63 -9.33
CA PHE A 650 27.61 0.45 -9.68
C PHE A 650 28.36 1.55 -10.44
N ASN A 651 27.95 1.83 -11.67
CA ASN A 651 28.39 3.00 -12.43
C ASN A 651 27.20 3.95 -12.70
N ALA A 652 26.96 4.86 -11.79
CA ALA A 652 25.93 5.90 -11.96
C ALA A 652 26.44 7.18 -12.67
N SER A 653 27.68 7.18 -13.18
CA SER A 653 28.18 8.24 -14.05
C SER A 653 27.63 8.13 -15.46
N ALA A 654 27.81 9.15 -16.28
CA ALA A 654 27.48 9.09 -17.71
C ALA A 654 28.58 8.44 -18.56
N GLU A 655 29.75 8.23 -17.99
CA GLU A 655 30.93 7.77 -18.71
C GLU A 655 31.13 6.25 -18.55
N THR A 656 31.75 5.63 -19.54
CA THR A 656 32.23 4.24 -19.41
C THR A 656 33.44 4.22 -18.49
N LEU A 657 33.43 3.33 -17.50
CA LEU A 657 34.50 3.16 -16.52
C LEU A 657 35.02 1.73 -16.52
N GLU A 658 36.32 1.58 -16.23
CA GLU A 658 36.96 0.29 -15.99
C GLU A 658 36.95 0.02 -14.48
N PHE A 659 36.43 -1.15 -14.09
CA PHE A 659 36.35 -1.57 -12.71
C PHE A 659 37.33 -2.74 -12.51
N ALA A 660 38.28 -2.57 -11.61
CA ALA A 660 39.19 -3.68 -11.20
C ALA A 660 38.46 -4.59 -10.20
N VAL A 661 38.52 -5.89 -10.43
CA VAL A 661 38.06 -6.87 -9.44
C VAL A 661 38.99 -6.82 -8.22
N PRO A 662 38.50 -6.59 -6.99
CA PRO A 662 39.31 -6.44 -5.80
C PRO A 662 40.21 -7.68 -5.56
N VAL A 663 41.47 -7.43 -5.23
CA VAL A 663 42.45 -8.49 -4.88
C VAL A 663 42.13 -9.02 -3.47
N ASP A 664 42.51 -10.29 -3.19
CA ASP A 664 42.28 -10.96 -1.90
C ASP A 664 40.84 -11.25 -1.51
N HIS A 665 39.88 -11.06 -2.45
CA HIS A 665 38.46 -11.32 -2.22
C HIS A 665 37.91 -12.53 -3.00
N GLY A 666 38.78 -13.23 -3.69
CA GLY A 666 38.48 -14.47 -4.43
C GLY A 666 39.11 -14.49 -5.81
N GLU A 667 39.69 -15.62 -6.17
CA GLU A 667 40.52 -15.79 -7.37
C GLU A 667 39.72 -15.66 -8.68
N GLN A 668 38.46 -16.09 -8.70
CA GLN A 668 37.65 -16.13 -9.92
C GLN A 668 36.18 -15.79 -9.66
N TRP A 669 35.62 -14.93 -10.49
CA TRP A 669 34.25 -14.43 -10.45
C TRP A 669 33.55 -14.71 -11.77
N GLN A 670 32.23 -14.79 -11.74
CA GLN A 670 31.38 -14.93 -12.92
C GLN A 670 30.37 -13.82 -12.99
N VAL A 671 30.22 -13.12 -14.12
CA VAL A 671 29.19 -12.15 -14.36
C VAL A 671 27.83 -12.87 -14.39
N VAL A 672 26.89 -12.43 -13.56
CA VAL A 672 25.54 -13.00 -13.48
C VAL A 672 24.43 -11.98 -13.78
N VAL A 673 24.72 -10.69 -13.65
CA VAL A 673 23.80 -9.61 -14.05
C VAL A 673 24.60 -8.51 -14.74
N ASP A 674 24.08 -7.99 -15.85
CA ASP A 674 24.60 -6.83 -16.55
C ASP A 674 23.42 -6.01 -17.10
N THR A 675 23.08 -4.89 -16.46
CA THR A 675 21.94 -4.06 -16.84
C THR A 675 22.14 -3.33 -18.18
N ALA A 676 23.35 -3.30 -18.71
CA ALA A 676 23.65 -2.77 -20.03
C ALA A 676 23.15 -3.66 -21.18
N ARG A 677 22.86 -4.92 -20.88
CA ARG A 677 22.35 -5.87 -21.87
C ARG A 677 20.82 -5.93 -21.81
N PRO A 678 20.14 -6.06 -22.94
CA PRO A 678 18.68 -6.20 -22.94
C PRO A 678 18.16 -7.37 -22.10
N GLU A 679 18.83 -8.49 -22.13
CA GLU A 679 18.52 -9.69 -21.33
C GLU A 679 18.88 -9.52 -19.85
N GLY A 680 19.90 -8.73 -19.56
CA GLY A 680 20.30 -8.28 -18.23
C GLY A 680 20.82 -9.35 -17.27
N VAL A 681 20.30 -10.56 -17.28
CA VAL A 681 20.68 -11.67 -16.39
C VAL A 681 21.26 -12.82 -17.20
N ASP A 682 22.39 -13.35 -16.73
CA ASP A 682 23.05 -14.51 -17.34
C ASP A 682 22.98 -15.71 -16.36
N PRO A 683 22.18 -16.75 -16.66
CA PRO A 683 21.98 -17.88 -15.75
C PRO A 683 23.20 -18.84 -15.73
N GLY A 684 24.39 -18.33 -15.44
CA GLY A 684 25.60 -19.15 -15.22
C GLY A 684 26.47 -19.38 -16.45
N THR A 685 26.22 -18.68 -17.55
CA THR A 685 27.06 -18.73 -18.78
C THR A 685 27.87 -17.44 -19.00
N GLY A 686 27.72 -16.44 -18.13
CA GLY A 686 28.42 -15.16 -18.22
C GLY A 686 29.96 -15.33 -18.16
N PRO A 687 30.69 -14.30 -18.62
CA PRO A 687 32.14 -14.32 -18.64
C PRO A 687 32.72 -14.50 -17.24
N LYS A 688 33.81 -15.23 -17.17
CA LYS A 688 34.62 -15.37 -15.96
C LYS A 688 35.70 -14.30 -15.93
N VAL A 689 35.90 -13.71 -14.76
CA VAL A 689 36.84 -12.61 -14.51
C VAL A 689 37.72 -13.02 -13.32
N ALA A 690 39.02 -12.87 -13.42
CA ALA A 690 39.94 -13.13 -12.32
C ALA A 690 40.14 -11.88 -11.44
N GLU A 691 40.64 -12.07 -10.22
CA GLU A 691 41.06 -10.94 -9.38
C GLU A 691 42.09 -10.06 -10.10
N GLY A 692 41.97 -8.75 -9.92
CA GLY A 692 42.81 -7.75 -10.59
C GLY A 692 42.47 -7.49 -12.07
N GLU A 693 41.64 -8.33 -12.71
CA GLU A 693 41.16 -8.04 -14.06
C GLU A 693 40.17 -6.88 -14.08
N GLN A 694 40.07 -6.24 -15.26
CA GLN A 694 39.17 -5.11 -15.49
C GLN A 694 37.83 -5.58 -16.05
N VAL A 695 36.75 -4.98 -15.54
CA VAL A 695 35.40 -5.13 -16.07
C VAL A 695 34.96 -3.77 -16.58
N THR A 696 34.62 -3.68 -17.85
CA THR A 696 34.14 -2.42 -18.46
C THR A 696 32.64 -2.23 -18.17
N LEU A 697 32.28 -1.16 -17.47
CA LEU A 697 30.88 -0.76 -17.25
C LEU A 697 30.58 0.52 -18.03
N ILE A 698 29.63 0.43 -18.95
CA ILE A 698 29.14 1.64 -19.64
C ILE A 698 28.43 2.57 -18.66
N GLY A 699 28.30 3.85 -19.03
CA GLY A 699 27.62 4.82 -18.17
C GLY A 699 26.19 4.38 -17.83
N ARG A 700 25.75 4.66 -16.60
CA ARG A 700 24.43 4.28 -16.10
C ARG A 700 24.17 2.77 -16.18
N SER A 701 25.07 1.94 -15.62
CA SER A 701 24.88 0.50 -15.57
C SER A 701 25.33 -0.11 -14.24
N LEU A 702 24.81 -1.29 -13.98
CA LEU A 702 25.15 -2.14 -12.86
C LEU A 702 25.58 -3.52 -13.38
N THR A 703 26.72 -4.02 -12.89
CA THR A 703 27.15 -5.40 -13.15
C THR A 703 27.30 -6.14 -11.83
N VAL A 704 26.83 -7.37 -11.79
CA VAL A 704 26.94 -8.26 -10.61
C VAL A 704 27.80 -9.46 -10.96
N LEU A 705 28.82 -9.68 -10.16
CA LEU A 705 29.65 -10.86 -10.24
C LEU A 705 29.40 -11.78 -9.04
N LYS A 706 29.42 -13.06 -9.29
CA LYS A 706 29.19 -14.11 -8.29
C LYS A 706 30.41 -15.03 -8.18
N ARG A 707 30.76 -15.39 -6.94
CA ARG A 707 31.71 -16.43 -6.59
C ARG A 707 30.97 -17.49 -5.78
N PRO A 708 30.98 -18.76 -6.21
CA PRO A 708 30.41 -19.87 -5.43
C PRO A 708 31.00 -19.97 -4.02
N ALA A 709 30.18 -20.49 -3.08
CA ALA A 709 30.53 -20.67 -1.66
C ALA A 709 31.73 -21.63 -1.45
#